data_a039ee94e07f8246c5fbfdbaa9d3e652
#
_entry.id   a039ee94e07f8246c5fbfdbaa9d3e652
#
_cell.length_a   1.000
_cell.length_b   1.000
_cell.length_c   1.000
_cell.angle_alpha   90.00
_cell.angle_beta   90.00
_cell.angle_gamma   90.00
#
_symmetry.space_group_name_H-M   'P 1'
#
loop_
_entity.id
_entity.type
_entity.pdbx_description
1 polymer ?
#
loop_
_entity_poly.entity_id
_entity_poly.type
_entity_poly.pdbx_seq_one_letter_code
_entity_poly.pdbx_strand_id
1 'polypeptide(L)'
;TVINIKDRNIGQLVMEEGILKETNFRLDHFPDGYDKEQIARTLAPLNHLQNLKSSIPDTVTFMEMYGAESFADLKVLDRWKSHAPYKSLAVPIGLRGKDDLVQLNLHEKAHGPHGLIAGTTGSGKSETIQSYILSLAVNFHPHDVGFLLIDYKGGGMAHLFKKLPHLLGTITNLDGAQSMRALVSINAELKRRQRLFNRYEVNHINQYQKKFKNGEAKEPLPHLFLISDEFAELKVNQPDFMKELVSTARVGRSLGVHLILATQKPSGVVDDQIWSNSRFKLALKVADRSDSMEMLHTPDAAEITQAGRAYLQVGNNEVYELFQSAWSGADYQPDKDELGIEDHTIYRINDLGQYEVLNQDLSGLDLADEIKEVPTELDAIVENIQLLAENQEIAPLPQPWLPPLRERMTLDELETVDFHKEWNKKPSDLELLIGMADIPQAQKQEPVSINLSKDGNILLYGSPGTGKTTFLQSTAMDLARKYSPKDVTLYLMDFGTNGLAPLSHLPHVADTLLLDQTEKVAKFVRIMERELNRRKKLLSDYGVGTIDLYRQASGQEEPTIVILLDSYEAMKEEPFEAELFKILMRISREGLSIGVHLIMTAGRQSNLRATLYANFKHQMTLKQNDVGEVRTILGSTPLAATMEDIKGRILMKRDEVDVVQLALPVAGISDAQVINNLRAEVARIQEAWTGETPQAIPMVPEELTVTEFANISSVKKAVENAQIPIGLEIEKVENVGISLNRFKLLAYISNAEDAFDNISHHLLKVALHIMTDVHVMLIDAFQEYEIYKNQVKTYISSKEELSDIGSQLVYEVKRRLEKGISSEWLIFIPNMKGLVSESDINDTQLRFLFENGPRVGMRFIIGGEYSYIGTGIDVIPRYIKTNAQWFIFGMRLMDQNFLDKPYNNREVRPEPDEVYLHSRKQVIKLKITRNY
;
A
#
# COMPACT_ATOMS: atom_id res chain seq x y z
N THR A 1 -60.31 43.20 10.71
CA THR A 1 -61.62 43.91 11.12
C THR A 1 -62.03 44.80 9.97
N VAL A 2 -63.26 44.67 9.47
CA VAL A 2 -63.81 45.50 8.40
C VAL A 2 -64.76 46.45 8.98
N ILE A 3 -64.67 47.74 8.64
CA ILE A 3 -65.62 48.79 8.99
C ILE A 3 -66.41 49.13 7.73
N ASN A 4 -67.71 48.93 7.78
CA ASN A 4 -68.56 49.23 6.68
C ASN A 4 -69.29 50.56 7.00
N ILE A 5 -69.10 51.56 6.15
CA ILE A 5 -69.73 52.87 6.32
C ILE A 5 -71.03 52.80 5.60
N LYS A 6 -72.17 52.83 6.39
CA LYS A 6 -73.48 52.68 5.86
C LYS A 6 -74.15 54.07 5.53
N ASP A 7 -73.79 55.14 6.22
CA ASP A 7 -74.26 56.47 6.04
C ASP A 7 -73.23 57.47 6.56
N ARG A 8 -73.40 58.77 6.29
CA ARG A 8 -72.48 59.84 6.74
C ARG A 8 -72.15 59.85 8.23
N ASN A 9 -73.01 59.26 9.04
CA ASN A 9 -72.88 59.28 10.52
C ASN A 9 -72.83 57.89 11.15
N ILE A 10 -72.98 56.85 10.38
CA ILE A 10 -73.07 55.48 10.92
C ILE A 10 -72.07 54.54 10.23
N GLY A 11 -71.19 54.01 11.03
CA GLY A 11 -70.26 52.89 10.68
C GLY A 11 -70.78 51.59 11.30
N GLN A 12 -70.61 50.50 10.66
CA GLN A 12 -70.82 49.15 11.19
C GLN A 12 -69.54 48.35 11.24
N LEU A 13 -69.23 47.78 12.40
CA LEU A 13 -68.10 46.87 12.57
C LEU A 13 -68.53 45.49 12.06
N VAL A 14 -67.83 44.99 11.05
CA VAL A 14 -67.98 43.64 10.50
C VAL A 14 -66.93 42.75 11.03
N MET A 15 -67.31 41.80 11.91
CA MET A 15 -66.42 40.78 12.47
C MET A 15 -67.01 39.42 12.21
N GLU A 16 -66.16 38.40 11.93
CA GLU A 16 -66.68 37.06 11.68
C GLU A 16 -67.25 36.39 12.93
N GLU A 17 -66.68 36.67 14.09
CA GLU A 17 -67.13 36.12 15.38
C GLU A 17 -66.99 37.17 16.52
N GLY A 18 -67.75 37.04 17.62
CA GLY A 18 -67.62 37.81 18.84
C GLY A 18 -68.81 38.70 19.16
N ILE A 19 -68.85 39.33 20.39
CA ILE A 19 -69.91 40.13 20.96
C ILE A 19 -70.15 41.41 20.15
N LEU A 20 -69.23 41.96 19.44
CA LEU A 20 -69.24 43.12 18.60
C LEU A 20 -69.58 42.87 17.13
N LYS A 21 -70.07 41.66 16.79
CA LYS A 21 -70.48 41.32 15.44
C LYS A 21 -71.65 42.21 14.99
N GLU A 22 -71.48 42.85 13.83
CA GLU A 22 -72.46 43.74 13.25
C GLU A 22 -72.90 44.97 14.12
N THR A 23 -72.04 45.39 15.07
CA THR A 23 -72.31 46.53 15.92
C THR A 23 -72.21 47.86 15.14
N ASN A 24 -73.28 48.64 15.16
CA ASN A 24 -73.28 49.98 14.58
C ASN A 24 -72.71 50.98 15.57
N PHE A 25 -71.96 51.94 15.08
CA PHE A 25 -71.33 53.01 15.84
C PHE A 25 -71.49 54.32 15.10
N ARG A 26 -71.58 55.44 15.85
CA ARG A 26 -71.63 56.77 15.26
C ARG A 26 -70.23 57.23 14.87
N LEU A 27 -70.11 57.74 13.63
CA LEU A 27 -68.92 58.39 13.16
C LEU A 27 -68.81 59.77 13.75
N ASP A 28 -67.59 60.12 14.15
CA ASP A 28 -67.31 61.51 14.62
C ASP A 28 -67.37 62.48 13.44
N HIS A 29 -67.88 63.67 13.71
CA HIS A 29 -67.87 64.77 12.80
C HIS A 29 -66.59 65.60 13.03
N PHE A 30 -65.77 65.73 12.04
CA PHE A 30 -64.72 66.75 12.07
C PHE A 30 -65.39 68.13 11.80
N PRO A 31 -65.16 69.18 12.65
CA PRO A 31 -65.68 70.56 12.41
C PRO A 31 -65.13 71.05 11.03
N ASP A 32 -65.99 71.94 10.39
CA ASP A 32 -65.62 72.60 9.17
C ASP A 32 -64.34 73.46 9.43
N GLY A 33 -63.31 73.21 8.74
CA GLY A 33 -62.03 73.89 8.91
C GLY A 33 -60.80 73.01 9.33
N TYR A 34 -61.08 71.72 9.69
CA TYR A 34 -60.02 70.80 9.91
C TYR A 34 -59.49 70.28 8.56
N ASP A 35 -58.15 70.49 8.29
CA ASP A 35 -57.49 69.93 7.13
C ASP A 35 -57.18 68.44 7.38
N LYS A 36 -57.87 67.54 6.72
CA LYS A 36 -57.76 66.11 6.86
C LYS A 36 -56.40 65.62 6.36
N GLU A 37 -55.91 66.36 5.37
CA GLU A 37 -54.59 65.98 4.80
C GLU A 37 -53.44 66.32 5.76
N GLN A 38 -53.52 67.49 6.43
CA GLN A 38 -52.54 67.87 7.45
C GLN A 38 -52.66 66.97 8.69
N ILE A 39 -53.80 66.48 9.10
CA ILE A 39 -53.91 65.43 10.15
C ILE A 39 -53.24 64.16 9.71
N ALA A 40 -53.55 63.69 8.50
CA ALA A 40 -52.94 62.45 7.97
C ALA A 40 -51.41 62.54 7.87
N ARG A 41 -50.87 63.68 7.40
CA ARG A 41 -49.41 63.93 7.35
C ARG A 41 -48.81 64.02 8.74
N THR A 42 -49.49 64.54 9.74
CA THR A 42 -48.97 64.60 11.11
C THR A 42 -49.02 63.27 11.81
N LEU A 43 -49.94 62.36 11.44
CA LEU A 43 -50.08 61.03 12.02
C LEU A 43 -49.19 59.96 11.26
N ALA A 44 -48.88 60.20 10.00
CA ALA A 44 -48.17 59.23 9.19
C ALA A 44 -46.76 58.89 9.74
N PRO A 45 -45.94 59.78 10.31
CA PRO A 45 -44.65 59.45 10.91
C PRO A 45 -44.76 58.88 12.33
N LEU A 46 -45.97 58.86 12.95
CA LEU A 46 -46.13 58.32 14.30
C LEU A 46 -46.11 56.79 14.25
N ASN A 47 -45.02 56.21 14.58
CA ASN A 47 -44.93 54.78 14.78
C ASN A 47 -45.61 54.37 16.10
N HIS A 48 -46.62 53.57 16.05
CA HIS A 48 -47.20 52.99 17.25
C HIS A 48 -46.20 52.09 17.97
N LEU A 49 -45.87 52.38 19.22
CA LEU A 49 -44.99 51.57 20.06
C LEU A 49 -45.40 50.09 20.14
N GLN A 50 -46.67 49.78 19.96
CA GLN A 50 -47.18 48.39 19.85
C GLN A 50 -46.83 47.74 18.52
N ASN A 51 -46.78 48.48 17.40
CA ASN A 51 -46.37 47.90 16.09
C ASN A 51 -44.88 47.64 16.00
N LEU A 52 -44.05 48.48 16.68
CA LEU A 52 -42.62 48.24 16.77
C LEU A 52 -42.28 46.98 17.56
N LYS A 53 -43.10 46.59 18.54
CA LYS A 53 -42.91 45.35 19.30
C LYS A 53 -43.42 44.10 18.56
N SER A 54 -44.36 44.25 17.60
CA SER A 54 -44.96 43.14 16.87
C SER A 54 -44.39 42.92 15.45
N SER A 55 -43.53 43.81 14.92
CA SER A 55 -42.93 43.64 13.61
C SER A 55 -41.72 42.74 13.71
N ILE A 56 -41.64 41.74 12.84
CA ILE A 56 -40.46 40.91 12.69
C ILE A 56 -39.35 41.78 12.12
N PRO A 57 -38.12 41.84 12.75
CA PRO A 57 -37.00 42.63 12.23
C PRO A 57 -36.58 42.14 10.85
N ASP A 58 -36.06 43.02 10.02
CA ASP A 58 -35.59 42.65 8.68
C ASP A 58 -34.23 41.91 8.72
N THR A 59 -33.37 42.23 9.69
CA THR A 59 -32.09 41.59 9.95
C THR A 59 -31.87 41.46 11.44
N VAL A 60 -31.14 40.42 11.87
CA VAL A 60 -30.76 40.20 13.27
C VAL A 60 -29.40 39.58 13.27
N THR A 61 -28.40 40.16 13.96
CA THR A 61 -27.13 39.51 14.16
C THR A 61 -27.19 38.48 15.30
N PHE A 62 -26.20 37.61 15.38
CA PHE A 62 -26.17 36.60 16.43
C PHE A 62 -26.05 37.27 17.82
N MET A 63 -25.17 38.25 17.95
CA MET A 63 -24.97 38.98 19.20
C MET A 63 -26.23 39.76 19.61
N GLU A 64 -26.87 40.45 18.67
CA GLU A 64 -28.15 41.13 18.91
C GLU A 64 -29.25 40.20 19.41
N MET A 65 -29.34 38.97 18.84
CA MET A 65 -30.32 37.97 19.30
C MET A 65 -30.12 37.61 20.78
N TYR A 66 -28.85 37.61 21.25
CA TYR A 66 -28.54 37.37 22.67
C TYR A 66 -28.54 38.60 23.54
N GLY A 67 -28.75 39.79 22.96
CA GLY A 67 -28.62 41.06 23.67
C GLY A 67 -27.22 41.29 24.25
N ALA A 68 -26.18 40.81 23.53
CA ALA A 68 -24.79 40.87 23.93
C ALA A 68 -24.01 41.80 23.00
N GLU A 69 -23.08 42.56 23.53
CA GLU A 69 -22.16 43.43 22.78
C GLU A 69 -20.79 42.78 22.64
N SER A 70 -20.37 41.99 23.66
CA SER A 70 -19.11 41.26 23.69
C SER A 70 -19.30 39.76 23.97
N PHE A 71 -18.26 38.96 23.70
CA PHE A 71 -18.27 37.51 24.04
C PHE A 71 -18.50 37.28 25.53
N ALA A 72 -17.99 38.17 26.39
CA ALA A 72 -18.16 38.05 27.84
C ALA A 72 -19.64 38.11 28.25
N ASP A 73 -20.47 38.92 27.55
CA ASP A 73 -21.87 39.05 27.82
C ASP A 73 -22.70 37.79 27.51
N LEU A 74 -22.15 36.93 26.64
CA LEU A 74 -22.78 35.64 26.35
C LEU A 74 -22.75 34.69 27.56
N LYS A 75 -21.86 34.93 28.55
CA LYS A 75 -21.73 34.14 29.79
C LYS A 75 -21.68 32.62 29.53
N VAL A 76 -20.87 32.21 28.58
CA VAL A 76 -20.83 30.84 28.06
C VAL A 76 -20.60 29.80 29.17
N LEU A 77 -19.67 30.04 30.10
CA LEU A 77 -19.40 29.12 31.22
C LEU A 77 -20.61 28.93 32.14
N ASP A 78 -21.37 30.00 32.39
CA ASP A 78 -22.57 29.92 33.24
C ASP A 78 -23.68 29.16 32.53
N ARG A 79 -23.77 29.34 31.21
CA ARG A 79 -24.74 28.57 30.38
C ARG A 79 -24.37 27.09 30.38
N TRP A 80 -23.12 26.74 30.18
CA TRP A 80 -22.65 25.34 30.22
C TRP A 80 -22.91 24.67 31.57
N LYS A 81 -22.84 25.40 32.66
CA LYS A 81 -23.15 24.88 34.00
C LYS A 81 -24.64 24.73 34.26
N SER A 82 -25.47 25.67 33.76
CA SER A 82 -26.91 25.72 34.02
C SER A 82 -27.78 24.91 33.07
N HIS A 83 -27.33 24.76 31.79
CA HIS A 83 -28.10 24.00 30.79
C HIS A 83 -27.75 22.51 30.88
N ALA A 84 -28.75 21.69 30.66
CA ALA A 84 -28.60 20.25 30.66
C ALA A 84 -29.43 19.63 29.53
N PRO A 85 -28.81 18.96 28.55
CA PRO A 85 -29.51 18.37 27.39
C PRO A 85 -30.62 17.38 27.77
N TYR A 86 -30.45 16.68 28.89
CA TYR A 86 -31.47 15.74 29.37
C TYR A 86 -32.77 16.44 29.86
N LYS A 87 -32.74 17.77 30.06
CA LYS A 87 -33.93 18.57 30.37
C LYS A 87 -34.48 19.25 29.13
N SER A 88 -33.64 19.87 28.35
CA SER A 88 -33.99 20.62 27.15
C SER A 88 -32.79 20.86 26.26
N LEU A 89 -32.98 20.81 24.95
CA LEU A 89 -32.04 21.20 23.90
C LEU A 89 -32.45 22.51 23.24
N ALA A 90 -33.29 23.32 23.90
CA ALA A 90 -33.76 24.59 23.38
C ALA A 90 -32.67 25.63 23.28
N VAL A 91 -32.50 26.19 22.09
CA VAL A 91 -31.59 27.30 21.81
C VAL A 91 -32.30 28.32 20.90
N PRO A 92 -32.03 29.63 21.05
CA PRO A 92 -32.57 30.64 20.17
C PRO A 92 -31.98 30.50 18.75
N ILE A 93 -32.81 30.72 17.74
CA ILE A 93 -32.47 30.70 16.33
C ILE A 93 -32.79 31.99 15.59
N GLY A 94 -33.52 32.89 16.21
CA GLY A 94 -33.94 34.15 15.63
C GLY A 94 -35.03 34.85 16.45
N LEU A 95 -35.62 35.89 15.85
CA LEU A 95 -36.63 36.74 16.49
C LEU A 95 -37.94 36.77 15.69
N ARG A 96 -39.06 36.69 16.38
CA ARG A 96 -40.41 36.91 15.86
C ARG A 96 -40.93 38.34 16.12
N GLY A 97 -40.27 39.07 16.97
CA GLY A 97 -40.51 40.46 17.32
C GLY A 97 -39.30 41.02 18.07
N LYS A 98 -39.33 42.31 18.49
CA LYS A 98 -38.14 42.95 19.05
C LYS A 98 -37.45 42.22 20.21
N ASP A 99 -38.27 41.55 21.08
CA ASP A 99 -37.76 40.81 22.24
C ASP A 99 -38.31 39.38 22.28
N ASP A 100 -38.85 38.87 21.15
CA ASP A 100 -39.55 37.59 21.07
C ASP A 100 -38.68 36.54 20.36
N LEU A 101 -37.95 35.78 21.17
CA LEU A 101 -37.00 34.75 20.74
C LEU A 101 -37.75 33.50 20.23
N VAL A 102 -37.45 33.08 19.03
CA VAL A 102 -37.81 31.77 18.51
C VAL A 102 -36.77 30.76 18.87
N GLN A 103 -37.19 29.69 19.53
CA GLN A 103 -36.28 28.63 19.99
C GLN A 103 -36.51 27.34 19.25
N LEU A 104 -35.45 26.67 18.85
CA LEU A 104 -35.44 25.30 18.31
C LEU A 104 -35.00 24.35 19.41
N ASN A 105 -35.84 23.37 19.73
CA ASN A 105 -35.57 22.40 20.79
C ASN A 105 -35.61 20.98 20.24
N LEU A 106 -34.45 20.40 19.94
CA LEU A 106 -34.34 19.05 19.41
C LEU A 106 -34.51 17.94 20.47
N HIS A 107 -34.91 18.25 21.66
CA HIS A 107 -35.33 17.23 22.60
C HIS A 107 -36.52 16.43 22.01
N GLU A 108 -36.50 15.09 22.18
CA GLU A 108 -37.46 14.16 21.55
C GLU A 108 -38.93 14.47 21.91
N LYS A 109 -39.19 15.08 23.09
CA LYS A 109 -40.52 15.46 23.57
C LYS A 109 -40.96 16.83 23.07
N ALA A 110 -40.11 17.56 22.36
CA ALA A 110 -40.39 18.90 21.82
C ALA A 110 -40.34 18.87 20.28
N HIS A 111 -39.38 19.51 19.65
CA HIS A 111 -39.29 19.67 18.19
C HIS A 111 -38.47 18.55 17.49
N GLY A 112 -37.70 17.73 18.27
CA GLY A 112 -36.79 16.73 17.73
C GLY A 112 -37.37 15.33 17.56
N PRO A 113 -36.52 14.37 17.26
CA PRO A 113 -35.04 14.47 17.24
C PRO A 113 -34.43 14.91 15.90
N HIS A 114 -35.16 14.83 14.77
CA HIS A 114 -34.67 15.08 13.42
C HIS A 114 -35.44 16.18 12.72
N GLY A 115 -34.82 16.81 11.73
CA GLY A 115 -35.50 17.84 10.96
C GLY A 115 -34.94 18.11 9.57
N LEU A 116 -35.72 18.92 8.83
CA LEU A 116 -35.42 19.38 7.50
C LEU A 116 -35.22 20.88 7.45
N ILE A 117 -34.29 21.36 6.67
CA ILE A 117 -34.10 22.79 6.38
C ILE A 117 -34.10 22.98 4.86
N ALA A 118 -34.91 23.89 4.34
CA ALA A 118 -34.94 24.21 2.92
C ALA A 118 -34.78 25.71 2.68
N GLY A 119 -34.10 26.03 1.57
CA GLY A 119 -33.91 27.40 1.11
C GLY A 119 -32.98 27.50 -0.08
N THR A 120 -33.35 28.35 -1.05
CA THR A 120 -32.53 28.60 -2.24
C THR A 120 -31.22 29.30 -1.92
N THR A 121 -30.34 29.39 -2.91
CA THR A 121 -29.09 30.20 -2.81
C THR A 121 -29.46 31.66 -2.51
N GLY A 122 -28.79 32.25 -1.52
CA GLY A 122 -29.07 33.62 -1.06
C GLY A 122 -30.25 33.76 -0.13
N SER A 123 -30.96 32.68 0.23
CA SER A 123 -32.04 32.71 1.20
C SER A 123 -31.57 32.86 2.66
N GLY A 124 -30.30 32.69 2.95
CA GLY A 124 -29.74 32.66 4.31
C GLY A 124 -29.71 31.27 4.95
N LYS A 125 -29.89 30.16 4.17
CA LYS A 125 -29.94 28.80 4.69
C LYS A 125 -28.67 28.42 5.46
N SER A 126 -27.52 28.59 4.85
CA SER A 126 -26.22 28.24 5.48
C SER A 126 -25.92 29.10 6.70
N GLU A 127 -26.26 30.39 6.67
CA GLU A 127 -26.16 31.31 7.81
C GLU A 127 -27.06 30.89 8.99
N THR A 128 -28.28 30.46 8.69
CA THR A 128 -29.19 29.94 9.71
C THR A 128 -28.63 28.69 10.39
N ILE A 129 -28.02 27.77 9.61
CA ILE A 129 -27.41 26.56 10.14
C ILE A 129 -26.19 26.93 11.00
N GLN A 130 -25.35 27.85 10.54
CA GLN A 130 -24.15 28.32 11.29
C GLN A 130 -24.57 28.94 12.62
N SER A 131 -25.55 29.84 12.62
CA SER A 131 -26.08 30.46 13.84
C SER A 131 -26.71 29.43 14.78
N TYR A 132 -27.35 28.41 14.27
CA TYR A 132 -27.87 27.31 15.08
C TYR A 132 -26.75 26.48 15.74
N ILE A 133 -25.70 26.15 15.00
CA ILE A 133 -24.49 25.45 15.55
C ILE A 133 -23.85 26.30 16.66
N LEU A 134 -23.65 27.60 16.42
CA LEU A 134 -23.14 28.51 17.43
C LEU A 134 -24.04 28.60 18.67
N SER A 135 -25.39 28.69 18.48
CA SER A 135 -26.33 28.70 19.59
C SER A 135 -26.22 27.46 20.45
N LEU A 136 -26.07 26.28 19.85
CA LEU A 136 -25.82 25.05 20.60
C LEU A 136 -24.50 25.10 21.35
N ALA A 137 -23.42 25.55 20.70
CA ALA A 137 -22.10 25.63 21.30
C ALA A 137 -21.99 26.64 22.46
N VAL A 138 -22.69 27.76 22.34
CA VAL A 138 -22.76 28.78 23.41
C VAL A 138 -23.55 28.26 24.62
N ASN A 139 -24.61 27.49 24.40
CA ASN A 139 -25.52 27.06 25.48
C ASN A 139 -25.11 25.74 26.15
N PHE A 140 -24.42 24.84 25.46
CA PHE A 140 -24.11 23.51 25.96
C PHE A 140 -22.62 23.22 25.98
N HIS A 141 -22.18 22.50 27.01
CA HIS A 141 -20.80 22.07 27.15
C HIS A 141 -20.37 21.10 26.02
N PRO A 142 -19.10 21.09 25.56
CA PRO A 142 -18.60 20.16 24.56
C PRO A 142 -18.89 18.67 24.87
N HIS A 143 -18.90 18.29 26.14
CA HIS A 143 -19.23 16.93 26.56
C HIS A 143 -20.76 16.63 26.56
N ASP A 144 -21.58 17.64 26.39
CA ASP A 144 -23.04 17.52 26.34
C ASP A 144 -23.59 17.48 24.90
N VAL A 145 -22.94 18.23 23.97
CA VAL A 145 -23.34 18.34 22.55
C VAL A 145 -22.11 18.27 21.67
N GLY A 146 -22.18 17.51 20.59
CA GLY A 146 -21.14 17.40 19.60
C GLY A 146 -21.68 17.41 18.17
N PHE A 147 -20.88 17.95 17.24
CA PHE A 147 -21.26 18.10 15.84
C PHE A 147 -20.46 17.20 14.91
N LEU A 148 -21.14 16.74 13.88
CA LEU A 148 -20.58 16.02 12.75
C LEU A 148 -21.15 16.66 11.49
N LEU A 149 -20.28 17.36 10.76
CA LEU A 149 -20.69 18.16 9.61
C LEU A 149 -20.45 17.39 8.32
N ILE A 150 -21.48 17.25 7.49
CA ILE A 150 -21.43 16.63 6.17
C ILE A 150 -21.57 17.76 5.14
N ASP A 151 -20.43 18.17 4.57
CA ASP A 151 -20.34 19.27 3.62
C ASP A 151 -19.91 18.77 2.24
N TYR A 152 -20.88 18.58 1.36
CA TYR A 152 -20.66 18.03 0.03
C TYR A 152 -20.09 19.04 -0.99
N LYS A 153 -20.24 20.35 -0.73
CA LYS A 153 -19.86 21.43 -1.67
C LYS A 153 -18.44 21.94 -1.55
N GLY A 154 -17.55 21.23 -0.83
CA GLY A 154 -16.15 21.60 -0.78
C GLY A 154 -15.63 22.14 0.54
N GLY A 155 -16.35 21.91 1.63
CA GLY A 155 -15.83 22.11 2.98
C GLY A 155 -15.91 23.54 3.55
N GLY A 156 -16.65 24.45 2.91
CA GLY A 156 -16.76 25.84 3.36
C GLY A 156 -17.32 25.98 4.78
N MET A 157 -18.44 25.34 5.06
CA MET A 157 -19.05 25.34 6.39
C MET A 157 -18.21 24.58 7.43
N ALA A 158 -17.65 23.44 7.03
CA ALA A 158 -16.82 22.62 7.90
C ALA A 158 -15.54 23.35 8.35
N HIS A 159 -14.96 24.17 7.48
CA HIS A 159 -13.76 24.94 7.77
C HIS A 159 -13.97 26.01 8.86
N LEU A 160 -15.13 26.66 8.87
CA LEU A 160 -15.48 27.71 9.84
C LEU A 160 -15.50 27.19 11.28
N PHE A 161 -15.87 25.94 11.48
CA PHE A 161 -15.98 25.33 12.82
C PHE A 161 -14.79 24.46 13.22
N LYS A 162 -13.72 24.44 12.45
CA LYS A 162 -12.57 23.56 12.70
C LYS A 162 -11.95 23.70 14.10
N LYS A 163 -11.97 24.93 14.66
CA LYS A 163 -11.44 25.23 15.99
C LYS A 163 -12.45 24.98 17.12
N LEU A 164 -13.72 24.71 16.81
CA LEU A 164 -14.75 24.53 17.81
C LEU A 164 -14.59 23.21 18.58
N PRO A 165 -14.47 23.21 19.91
CA PRO A 165 -14.25 21.98 20.70
C PRO A 165 -15.43 20.98 20.65
N HIS A 166 -16.60 21.42 20.19
CA HIS A 166 -17.79 20.59 19.96
C HIS A 166 -17.71 19.80 18.64
N LEU A 167 -16.80 20.16 17.72
CA LEU A 167 -16.70 19.51 16.43
C LEU A 167 -15.98 18.16 16.56
N LEU A 168 -16.73 17.07 16.33
CA LEU A 168 -16.21 15.71 16.40
C LEU A 168 -15.59 15.22 15.09
N GLY A 169 -16.05 15.80 13.97
CA GLY A 169 -15.52 15.43 12.65
C GLY A 169 -16.28 16.10 11.52
N THR A 170 -15.65 16.09 10.35
CA THR A 170 -16.21 16.62 9.12
C THR A 170 -16.09 15.57 8.01
N ILE A 171 -17.11 15.48 7.18
CA ILE A 171 -17.17 14.66 5.99
C ILE A 171 -17.24 15.61 4.81
N THR A 172 -16.11 15.78 4.10
CA THR A 172 -15.98 16.63 2.92
C THR A 172 -15.51 15.78 1.75
N ASN A 173 -15.82 16.15 0.50
CA ASN A 173 -15.38 15.43 -0.69
C ASN A 173 -15.66 13.91 -0.65
N LEU A 174 -16.92 13.56 -0.57
CA LEU A 174 -17.37 12.18 -0.50
C LEU A 174 -17.10 11.43 -1.81
N ASP A 175 -15.86 10.89 -2.00
CA ASP A 175 -15.71 9.75 -2.86
C ASP A 175 -16.38 8.51 -2.23
N GLY A 176 -16.71 7.51 -3.04
CA GLY A 176 -17.47 6.35 -2.55
C GLY A 176 -16.82 5.61 -1.37
N ALA A 177 -15.50 5.61 -1.28
CA ALA A 177 -14.74 4.92 -0.24
C ALA A 177 -14.83 5.65 1.10
N GLN A 178 -14.65 6.97 1.10
CA GLN A 178 -14.70 7.78 2.32
C GLN A 178 -16.12 7.85 2.89
N SER A 179 -17.15 7.92 2.03
CA SER A 179 -18.54 7.88 2.45
C SER A 179 -18.89 6.58 3.17
N MET A 180 -18.53 5.44 2.58
CA MET A 180 -18.78 4.13 3.18
C MET A 180 -18.02 3.97 4.50
N ARG A 181 -16.77 4.45 4.56
CA ARG A 181 -15.98 4.46 5.78
C ARG A 181 -16.63 5.29 6.88
N ALA A 182 -17.12 6.51 6.58
CA ALA A 182 -17.81 7.37 7.52
C ALA A 182 -19.10 6.70 8.05
N LEU A 183 -19.88 6.08 7.16
CA LEU A 183 -21.10 5.37 7.54
C LEU A 183 -20.83 4.19 8.48
N VAL A 184 -19.81 3.38 8.15
CA VAL A 184 -19.39 2.26 9.01
C VAL A 184 -18.97 2.78 10.38
N SER A 185 -18.25 3.91 10.44
CA SER A 185 -17.83 4.54 11.70
C SER A 185 -19.00 5.10 12.51
N ILE A 186 -20.00 5.71 11.86
CA ILE A 186 -21.24 6.17 12.53
C ILE A 186 -21.99 4.97 13.13
N ASN A 187 -22.13 3.88 12.39
CA ASN A 187 -22.73 2.65 12.89
C ASN A 187 -21.93 2.02 14.04
N ALA A 188 -20.61 2.09 13.99
CA ALA A 188 -19.74 1.65 15.09
C ALA A 188 -19.95 2.50 16.35
N GLU A 189 -20.10 3.82 16.20
CA GLU A 189 -20.42 4.72 17.31
C GLU A 189 -21.78 4.38 17.94
N LEU A 190 -22.82 4.08 17.14
CA LEU A 190 -24.10 3.63 17.70
C LEU A 190 -23.94 2.34 18.51
N LYS A 191 -23.19 1.38 17.99
CA LYS A 191 -22.89 0.12 18.74
C LYS A 191 -22.10 0.41 20.02
N ARG A 192 -21.17 1.36 20.00
CA ARG A 192 -20.43 1.80 21.20
C ARG A 192 -21.38 2.38 22.24
N ARG A 193 -22.30 3.27 21.82
CA ARG A 193 -23.33 3.84 22.69
C ARG A 193 -24.22 2.77 23.32
N GLN A 194 -24.66 1.79 22.52
CA GLN A 194 -25.46 0.66 23.04
C GLN A 194 -24.68 -0.17 24.08
N ARG A 195 -23.40 -0.44 23.84
CA ARG A 195 -22.55 -1.14 24.83
C ARG A 195 -22.41 -0.34 26.13
N LEU A 196 -22.25 0.97 26.05
CA LEU A 196 -22.19 1.83 27.22
C LEU A 196 -23.52 1.83 27.97
N PHE A 197 -24.65 1.90 27.25
CA PHE A 197 -25.98 1.82 27.87
C PHE A 197 -26.19 0.49 28.61
N ASN A 198 -25.80 -0.61 28.00
CA ASN A 198 -25.86 -1.93 28.64
C ASN A 198 -24.96 -1.99 29.89
N ARG A 199 -23.74 -1.43 29.82
CA ARG A 199 -22.79 -1.40 30.96
C ARG A 199 -23.33 -0.63 32.14
N TYR A 200 -24.03 0.48 31.88
CA TYR A 200 -24.58 1.37 32.92
C TYR A 200 -26.07 1.17 33.18
N GLU A 201 -26.66 0.12 32.62
CA GLU A 201 -28.08 -0.26 32.78
C GLU A 201 -29.04 0.89 32.50
N VAL A 202 -28.82 1.59 31.38
CA VAL A 202 -29.69 2.68 30.91
C VAL A 202 -30.21 2.35 29.50
N ASN A 203 -31.33 2.95 29.12
CA ASN A 203 -31.93 2.73 27.80
C ASN A 203 -32.05 4.02 26.98
N HIS A 204 -31.59 5.15 27.51
CA HIS A 204 -31.68 6.45 26.87
C HIS A 204 -30.50 7.35 27.20
N ILE A 205 -30.05 8.17 26.25
CA ILE A 205 -28.94 9.12 26.40
C ILE A 205 -29.13 10.04 27.62
N ASN A 206 -30.34 10.50 27.87
CA ASN A 206 -30.64 11.41 28.97
C ASN A 206 -30.36 10.77 30.35
N GLN A 207 -30.60 9.47 30.48
CA GLN A 207 -30.28 8.72 31.71
C GLN A 207 -28.76 8.56 31.85
N TYR A 208 -28.04 8.25 30.76
CA TYR A 208 -26.60 8.15 30.75
C TYR A 208 -25.94 9.46 31.16
N GLN A 209 -26.36 10.59 30.54
CA GLN A 209 -25.82 11.92 30.88
C GLN A 209 -26.06 12.31 32.34
N LYS A 210 -27.19 11.93 32.93
CA LYS A 210 -27.40 12.11 34.38
C LYS A 210 -26.38 11.33 35.21
N LYS A 211 -26.12 10.06 34.84
CA LYS A 211 -25.11 9.25 35.53
C LYS A 211 -23.71 9.81 35.34
N PHE A 212 -23.38 10.34 34.17
CA PHE A 212 -22.12 11.01 33.93
C PHE A 212 -21.96 12.29 34.81
N LYS A 213 -22.98 13.14 34.86
CA LYS A 213 -22.95 14.35 35.71
C LYS A 213 -22.90 14.02 37.22
N ASN A 214 -23.43 12.89 37.63
CA ASN A 214 -23.33 12.40 39.01
C ASN A 214 -21.99 11.71 39.30
N GLY A 215 -21.09 11.56 38.34
CA GLY A 215 -19.81 10.86 38.49
C GLY A 215 -19.89 9.34 38.49
N GLU A 216 -21.07 8.75 38.19
CA GLU A 216 -21.26 7.31 38.09
C GLU A 216 -20.70 6.74 36.78
N ALA A 217 -20.80 7.46 35.69
CA ALA A 217 -20.19 7.13 34.40
C ALA A 217 -18.90 7.92 34.18
N LYS A 218 -17.89 7.28 33.60
CA LYS A 218 -16.53 7.86 33.44
C LYS A 218 -16.32 8.53 32.09
N GLU A 219 -17.03 8.11 31.05
CA GLU A 219 -16.86 8.61 29.70
C GLU A 219 -17.94 9.63 29.35
N PRO A 220 -17.60 10.83 28.82
CA PRO A 220 -18.59 11.75 28.32
C PRO A 220 -19.26 11.20 27.06
N LEU A 221 -20.56 11.37 26.95
CA LEU A 221 -21.33 10.95 25.79
C LEU A 221 -22.28 12.09 25.35
N PRO A 222 -21.87 12.90 24.35
CA PRO A 222 -22.66 14.02 23.91
C PRO A 222 -23.85 13.59 23.06
N HIS A 223 -24.88 14.44 23.00
CA HIS A 223 -25.85 14.42 21.91
C HIS A 223 -25.11 14.71 20.61
N LEU A 224 -25.24 13.83 19.60
CA LEU A 224 -24.52 13.92 18.33
C LEU A 224 -25.43 14.49 17.25
N PHE A 225 -25.07 15.67 16.75
CA PHE A 225 -25.78 16.35 15.67
C PHE A 225 -25.10 16.06 14.34
N LEU A 226 -25.76 15.29 13.48
CA LEU A 226 -25.37 15.04 12.11
C LEU A 226 -26.03 16.09 11.22
N ILE A 227 -25.24 17.00 10.65
CA ILE A 227 -25.77 18.14 9.88
C ILE A 227 -25.23 18.06 8.46
N SER A 228 -26.15 17.96 7.48
CA SER A 228 -25.81 17.96 6.05
C SER A 228 -26.33 19.24 5.40
N ASP A 229 -25.47 20.06 4.80
CA ASP A 229 -25.83 21.32 4.16
C ASP A 229 -26.54 21.15 2.81
N GLU A 230 -26.24 20.08 2.05
CA GLU A 230 -26.89 19.80 0.76
C GLU A 230 -27.08 18.28 0.56
N PHE A 231 -28.16 17.75 1.13
CA PHE A 231 -28.38 16.31 1.03
C PHE A 231 -28.96 15.87 -0.32
N ALA A 232 -29.48 16.79 -1.14
CA ALA A 232 -30.02 16.47 -2.46
C ALA A 232 -28.93 15.88 -3.36
N GLU A 233 -27.74 16.49 -3.40
CA GLU A 233 -26.60 15.97 -4.17
C GLU A 233 -26.11 14.65 -3.59
N LEU A 234 -26.08 14.52 -2.28
CA LEU A 234 -25.70 13.28 -1.59
C LEU A 234 -26.66 12.14 -1.95
N LYS A 235 -27.97 12.40 -2.00
CA LYS A 235 -28.99 11.40 -2.38
C LYS A 235 -28.85 10.94 -3.83
N VAL A 236 -28.50 11.84 -4.75
CA VAL A 236 -28.29 11.52 -6.17
C VAL A 236 -27.00 10.73 -6.39
N ASN A 237 -25.91 11.20 -5.82
CA ASN A 237 -24.57 10.61 -6.07
C ASN A 237 -24.30 9.37 -5.22
N GLN A 238 -24.92 9.26 -4.03
CA GLN A 238 -24.69 8.17 -3.08
C GLN A 238 -26.01 7.74 -2.39
N PRO A 239 -26.94 7.15 -3.14
CA PRO A 239 -28.28 6.81 -2.62
C PRO A 239 -28.22 5.79 -1.47
N ASP A 240 -27.30 4.86 -1.50
CA ASP A 240 -27.12 3.84 -0.44
C ASP A 240 -26.63 4.49 0.85
N PHE A 241 -25.70 5.44 0.78
CA PHE A 241 -25.24 6.21 1.94
C PHE A 241 -26.41 6.97 2.59
N MET A 242 -27.22 7.67 1.80
CA MET A 242 -28.38 8.40 2.31
C MET A 242 -29.41 7.50 2.97
N LYS A 243 -29.73 6.38 2.35
CA LYS A 243 -30.67 5.40 2.89
C LYS A 243 -30.21 4.85 4.25
N GLU A 244 -28.95 4.50 4.35
CA GLU A 244 -28.35 4.02 5.60
C GLU A 244 -28.23 5.12 6.66
N LEU A 245 -27.92 6.36 6.27
CA LEU A 245 -27.86 7.50 7.18
C LEU A 245 -29.22 7.78 7.84
N VAL A 246 -30.30 7.77 7.04
CA VAL A 246 -31.66 7.95 7.54
C VAL A 246 -32.07 6.77 8.45
N SER A 247 -31.70 5.55 8.08
CA SER A 247 -31.96 4.37 8.91
C SER A 247 -31.20 4.44 10.25
N THR A 248 -29.94 4.86 10.19
CA THR A 248 -29.06 5.05 11.35
C THR A 248 -29.62 6.09 12.32
N ALA A 249 -30.10 7.22 11.79
CA ALA A 249 -30.73 8.27 12.59
C ALA A 249 -31.98 7.77 13.33
N ARG A 250 -32.83 7.00 12.64
CA ARG A 250 -34.04 6.42 13.25
C ARG A 250 -33.70 5.51 14.44
N VAL A 251 -32.71 4.65 14.30
CA VAL A 251 -32.20 3.77 15.39
C VAL A 251 -31.51 4.60 16.46
N GLY A 252 -30.81 5.65 16.08
CA GLY A 252 -30.03 6.52 16.95
C GLY A 252 -30.85 7.45 17.87
N ARG A 253 -32.16 7.51 17.71
CA ARG A 253 -33.03 8.43 18.48
C ARG A 253 -32.81 8.31 19.99
N SER A 254 -32.96 7.13 20.56
CA SER A 254 -32.74 6.89 22.01
C SER A 254 -31.24 7.01 22.41
N LEU A 255 -30.35 6.89 21.45
CA LEU A 255 -28.87 6.98 21.64
C LEU A 255 -28.37 8.44 21.57
N GLY A 256 -29.26 9.42 21.39
CA GLY A 256 -28.93 10.83 21.33
C GLY A 256 -28.34 11.28 20.00
N VAL A 257 -28.77 10.69 18.88
CA VAL A 257 -28.35 11.13 17.55
C VAL A 257 -29.46 11.96 16.90
N HIS A 258 -29.11 13.13 16.41
CA HIS A 258 -29.98 14.10 15.75
C HIS A 258 -29.53 14.29 14.31
N LEU A 259 -30.42 14.11 13.35
CA LEU A 259 -30.16 14.31 11.93
C LEU A 259 -30.86 15.59 11.43
N ILE A 260 -30.07 16.49 10.86
CA ILE A 260 -30.53 17.70 10.22
C ILE A 260 -30.14 17.67 8.77
N LEU A 261 -31.10 17.60 7.88
CA LEU A 261 -30.92 17.55 6.44
C LEU A 261 -31.28 18.88 5.81
N ALA A 262 -30.36 19.55 5.18
CA ALA A 262 -30.60 20.80 4.48
C ALA A 262 -30.50 20.63 2.96
N THR A 263 -31.34 21.34 2.20
CA THR A 263 -31.37 21.33 0.74
C THR A 263 -31.79 22.67 0.15
N GLN A 264 -31.27 22.96 -1.04
CA GLN A 264 -31.71 24.10 -1.82
C GLN A 264 -32.99 23.80 -2.62
N LYS A 265 -33.21 22.54 -3.00
CA LYS A 265 -34.36 22.10 -3.78
C LYS A 265 -35.01 20.88 -3.12
N PRO A 266 -36.07 21.06 -2.35
CA PRO A 266 -36.78 19.97 -1.69
C PRO A 266 -37.60 19.10 -2.64
N SER A 267 -38.14 19.65 -3.76
CA SER A 267 -39.01 18.89 -4.64
C SER A 267 -38.31 17.73 -5.36
N GLY A 268 -38.92 16.55 -5.25
CA GLY A 268 -38.36 15.29 -5.80
C GLY A 268 -37.22 14.70 -4.97
N VAL A 269 -36.77 15.34 -3.90
CA VAL A 269 -35.68 14.89 -3.03
C VAL A 269 -36.17 14.44 -1.67
N VAL A 270 -37.12 15.17 -1.10
CA VAL A 270 -37.78 14.83 0.17
C VAL A 270 -38.86 13.78 -0.13
N ASP A 271 -38.63 12.55 0.26
CA ASP A 271 -39.57 11.44 0.15
C ASP A 271 -40.37 11.30 1.48
N ASP A 272 -41.46 10.55 1.43
CA ASP A 272 -42.33 10.33 2.60
C ASP A 272 -41.57 9.80 3.82
N GLN A 273 -40.49 9.01 3.60
CA GLN A 273 -39.70 8.44 4.67
C GLN A 273 -38.85 9.52 5.36
N ILE A 274 -38.22 10.39 4.58
CA ILE A 274 -37.45 11.53 5.10
C ILE A 274 -38.37 12.50 5.80
N TRP A 275 -39.51 12.84 5.14
CA TRP A 275 -40.46 13.79 5.68
C TRP A 275 -41.09 13.33 7.02
N SER A 276 -41.53 12.07 7.09
CA SER A 276 -42.17 11.50 8.29
C SER A 276 -41.21 11.33 9.48
N ASN A 277 -39.92 11.13 9.23
CA ASN A 277 -38.91 11.05 10.27
C ASN A 277 -38.47 12.43 10.79
N SER A 278 -38.76 13.51 10.06
CA SER A 278 -38.33 14.86 10.38
C SER A 278 -39.49 15.63 11.04
N ARG A 279 -39.44 15.75 12.37
CA ARG A 279 -40.53 16.38 13.13
C ARG A 279 -40.56 17.89 12.95
N PHE A 280 -39.39 18.58 12.92
CA PHE A 280 -39.35 19.98 12.56
C PHE A 280 -39.01 20.18 11.09
N LYS A 281 -39.57 21.21 10.49
CA LYS A 281 -39.26 21.72 9.16
C LYS A 281 -39.02 23.20 9.27
N LEU A 282 -37.90 23.64 8.72
CA LEU A 282 -37.55 25.05 8.66
C LEU A 282 -37.40 25.43 7.18
N ALA A 283 -38.28 26.29 6.70
CA ALA A 283 -38.28 26.71 5.31
C ALA A 283 -37.99 28.21 5.21
N LEU A 284 -36.84 28.54 4.65
CA LEU A 284 -36.52 29.90 4.18
C LEU A 284 -37.15 30.07 2.79
N LYS A 285 -36.79 31.15 2.08
CA LYS A 285 -37.23 31.35 0.72
C LYS A 285 -36.89 30.15 -0.16
N VAL A 286 -37.91 29.55 -0.77
CA VAL A 286 -37.77 28.48 -1.76
C VAL A 286 -38.06 29.00 -3.17
N ALA A 287 -37.72 28.21 -4.20
CA ALA A 287 -37.81 28.65 -5.59
C ALA A 287 -39.25 28.85 -6.07
N ASP A 288 -40.12 27.93 -5.72
CA ASP A 288 -41.53 27.93 -6.18
C ASP A 288 -42.49 27.35 -5.14
N ARG A 289 -43.80 27.40 -5.48
CA ARG A 289 -44.84 26.87 -4.62
C ARG A 289 -44.78 25.36 -4.42
N SER A 290 -44.22 24.60 -5.40
CA SER A 290 -44.08 23.15 -5.28
C SER A 290 -43.12 22.82 -4.17
N ASP A 291 -41.95 23.49 -4.13
CA ASP A 291 -40.95 23.33 -3.10
C ASP A 291 -41.49 23.63 -1.69
N SER A 292 -42.30 24.70 -1.58
CA SER A 292 -42.95 25.06 -0.32
C SER A 292 -43.97 24.02 0.11
N MET A 293 -44.80 23.55 -0.82
CA MET A 293 -45.80 22.50 -0.56
C MET A 293 -45.19 21.20 -0.12
N GLU A 294 -44.03 20.82 -0.68
CA GLU A 294 -43.30 19.60 -0.29
C GLU A 294 -42.71 19.71 1.12
N MET A 295 -42.29 20.90 1.52
CA MET A 295 -41.72 21.14 2.86
C MET A 295 -42.76 21.35 3.94
N LEU A 296 -43.67 22.32 3.74
CA LEU A 296 -44.60 22.85 4.76
C LEU A 296 -46.05 22.42 4.56
N HIS A 297 -46.38 21.84 3.39
CA HIS A 297 -47.76 21.62 2.90
C HIS A 297 -48.56 22.93 2.76
N THR A 298 -47.88 24.10 2.71
CA THR A 298 -48.41 25.41 2.41
C THR A 298 -47.54 26.12 1.36
N PRO A 299 -48.03 27.11 0.63
CA PRO A 299 -47.23 27.85 -0.36
C PRO A 299 -46.35 28.96 0.26
N ASP A 300 -46.42 29.17 1.56
CA ASP A 300 -45.99 30.39 2.25
C ASP A 300 -44.47 30.67 2.12
N ALA A 301 -43.63 29.64 2.11
CA ALA A 301 -42.21 29.83 1.98
C ALA A 301 -41.77 30.36 0.60
N ALA A 302 -42.56 30.16 -0.45
CA ALA A 302 -42.32 30.74 -1.77
C ALA A 302 -42.59 32.26 -1.82
N GLU A 303 -43.35 32.81 -0.87
CA GLU A 303 -43.73 34.23 -0.80
C GLU A 303 -42.71 35.05 0.04
N ILE A 304 -41.74 34.41 0.69
CA ILE A 304 -40.68 35.08 1.43
C ILE A 304 -39.82 35.92 0.50
N THR A 305 -39.61 37.19 0.85
CA THR A 305 -38.79 38.13 0.09
C THR A 305 -37.45 38.46 0.76
N GLN A 306 -37.44 38.48 2.10
CA GLN A 306 -36.24 38.83 2.88
C GLN A 306 -35.29 37.63 3.06
N ALA A 307 -33.98 37.85 3.03
CA ALA A 307 -32.98 36.85 3.38
C ALA A 307 -33.04 36.57 4.90
N GLY A 308 -32.85 35.30 5.28
CA GLY A 308 -32.93 34.88 6.68
C GLY A 308 -34.33 34.78 7.25
N ARG A 309 -35.38 35.21 6.52
CA ARG A 309 -36.77 35.02 6.91
C ARG A 309 -37.15 33.54 6.73
N ALA A 310 -37.76 32.94 7.75
CA ALA A 310 -38.06 31.52 7.74
C ALA A 310 -39.39 31.18 8.46
N TYR A 311 -40.02 30.10 7.98
CA TYR A 311 -41.10 29.44 8.70
C TYR A 311 -40.54 28.25 9.49
N LEU A 312 -40.86 28.17 10.77
CA LEU A 312 -40.65 26.98 11.60
C LEU A 312 -41.98 26.24 11.74
N GLN A 313 -42.03 25.01 11.26
CA GLN A 313 -43.14 24.08 11.42
C GLN A 313 -42.71 22.88 12.27
N VAL A 314 -43.49 22.50 13.25
CA VAL A 314 -43.27 21.34 14.10
C VAL A 314 -44.49 20.45 14.11
N GLY A 315 -44.32 19.17 13.92
CA GLY A 315 -45.41 18.21 13.86
C GLY A 315 -46.39 18.50 12.74
N ASN A 316 -47.68 18.30 12.98
CA ASN A 316 -48.78 18.66 12.07
C ASN A 316 -49.29 20.03 12.43
N ASN A 317 -48.50 21.09 12.30
CA ASN A 317 -48.78 22.46 12.69
C ASN A 317 -49.01 22.66 14.20
N GLU A 318 -48.38 21.85 15.06
CA GLU A 318 -48.32 22.11 16.50
C GLU A 318 -47.63 23.46 16.78
N VAL A 319 -46.62 23.79 15.96
CA VAL A 319 -45.97 25.09 15.88
C VAL A 319 -45.89 25.46 14.40
N TYR A 320 -46.32 26.69 14.06
CA TYR A 320 -46.15 27.25 12.72
C TYR A 320 -45.88 28.75 12.88
N GLU A 321 -44.61 29.13 12.77
CA GLU A 321 -44.15 30.47 13.14
C GLU A 321 -43.26 31.07 12.05
N LEU A 322 -43.52 32.32 11.69
CA LEU A 322 -42.67 33.12 10.82
C LEU A 322 -41.70 33.95 11.69
N PHE A 323 -40.43 33.94 11.38
CA PHE A 323 -39.42 34.66 12.15
C PHE A 323 -38.24 35.11 11.27
N GLN A 324 -37.35 35.96 11.79
CA GLN A 324 -36.10 36.34 11.21
C GLN A 324 -34.97 35.53 11.89
N SER A 325 -34.26 34.75 11.12
CA SER A 325 -33.08 33.98 11.59
C SER A 325 -31.92 34.91 11.93
N ALA A 326 -31.18 34.57 12.94
CA ALA A 326 -29.95 35.28 13.28
C ALA A 326 -28.85 35.02 12.26
N TRP A 327 -28.01 36.04 12.04
CA TRP A 327 -26.85 36.02 11.14
C TRP A 327 -25.57 36.21 11.93
N SER A 328 -24.62 35.25 11.81
CA SER A 328 -23.37 35.27 12.53
C SER A 328 -22.17 35.76 11.70
N GLY A 329 -22.39 36.14 10.46
CA GLY A 329 -21.38 36.70 9.56
C GLY A 329 -21.16 38.22 9.68
N ALA A 330 -21.82 38.89 10.63
CA ALA A 330 -21.64 40.32 10.91
C ALA A 330 -20.26 40.59 11.52
N ASP A 331 -19.70 41.78 11.30
CA ASP A 331 -18.43 42.19 11.86
C ASP A 331 -18.49 42.25 13.39
N TYR A 332 -17.52 41.60 14.05
CA TYR A 332 -17.41 41.62 15.51
C TYR A 332 -16.61 42.85 15.98
N GLN A 333 -17.30 43.84 16.53
CA GLN A 333 -16.73 45.11 17.02
C GLN A 333 -17.24 45.42 18.43
N PRO A 334 -16.67 44.81 19.50
CA PRO A 334 -17.16 44.99 20.87
C PRO A 334 -16.92 46.38 21.43
N ASP A 335 -15.97 47.15 20.87
CA ASP A 335 -15.51 48.43 21.40
C ASP A 335 -15.94 49.64 20.53
N LYS A 336 -17.14 49.53 19.89
CA LYS A 336 -17.64 50.64 19.04
C LYS A 336 -17.65 52.01 19.76
N ASP A 337 -17.94 52.03 21.06
CA ASP A 337 -17.98 53.28 21.86
C ASP A 337 -16.61 53.82 22.28
N GLU A 338 -15.54 52.93 22.36
CA GLU A 338 -14.18 53.35 22.72
C GLU A 338 -13.40 53.92 21.54
N LEU A 339 -13.79 53.58 20.29
CA LEU A 339 -13.11 54.04 19.09
C LEU A 339 -13.53 55.47 18.66
N GLY A 340 -14.52 56.10 19.35
CA GLY A 340 -14.92 57.48 19.10
C GLY A 340 -15.39 57.72 17.66
N ILE A 341 -15.92 56.73 17.00
CA ILE A 341 -16.57 56.91 15.69
C ILE A 341 -17.92 57.54 15.92
N GLU A 342 -17.96 58.86 15.99
CA GLU A 342 -19.24 59.57 15.93
C GLU A 342 -19.84 59.36 14.56
N ASP A 343 -21.12 58.90 14.53
CA ASP A 343 -21.89 58.83 13.30
C ASP A 343 -22.15 60.23 12.80
N HIS A 344 -21.35 60.67 11.83
CA HIS A 344 -21.50 61.98 11.19
C HIS A 344 -22.49 61.93 10.01
N THR A 345 -23.32 60.91 9.89
CA THR A 345 -24.34 60.82 8.84
C THR A 345 -25.37 61.91 9.03
N ILE A 346 -25.41 62.80 8.10
CA ILE A 346 -26.43 63.88 8.06
C ILE A 346 -27.59 63.38 7.22
N TYR A 347 -28.78 63.35 7.84
CA TYR A 347 -29.99 62.97 7.18
C TYR A 347 -30.81 64.24 6.80
N ARG A 348 -31.23 64.27 5.54
CA ARG A 348 -32.29 65.20 5.12
C ARG A 348 -33.62 64.52 5.30
N ILE A 349 -34.54 65.21 5.98
CA ILE A 349 -35.92 64.73 6.06
C ILE A 349 -36.68 65.44 4.94
N ASN A 350 -37.30 64.71 4.01
CA ASN A 350 -38.15 65.27 2.98
C ASN A 350 -39.53 65.67 3.53
N ASP A 351 -40.34 66.40 2.71
CA ASP A 351 -41.65 66.88 3.12
C ASP A 351 -42.65 65.76 3.45
N LEU A 352 -42.34 64.52 3.14
CA LEU A 352 -43.10 63.31 3.47
C LEU A 352 -42.59 62.61 4.74
N GLY A 353 -41.53 63.15 5.41
CA GLY A 353 -40.96 62.56 6.64
C GLY A 353 -40.01 61.36 6.38
N GLN A 354 -39.57 61.20 5.16
CA GLN A 354 -38.59 60.13 4.82
C GLN A 354 -37.17 60.62 4.98
N TYR A 355 -36.28 59.76 5.46
CA TYR A 355 -34.88 60.08 5.61
C TYR A 355 -34.14 59.83 4.28
N GLU A 356 -33.36 60.83 3.83
CA GLU A 356 -32.40 60.72 2.74
C GLU A 356 -31.03 61.03 3.33
N VAL A 357 -30.04 60.17 3.08
CA VAL A 357 -28.67 60.40 3.48
C VAL A 357 -28.10 61.54 2.64
N LEU A 358 -27.77 62.67 3.30
CA LEU A 358 -27.29 63.87 2.64
C LEU A 358 -25.82 63.85 2.36
N ASN A 359 -25.02 63.20 3.17
CA ASN A 359 -23.57 63.07 2.99
C ASN A 359 -23.15 61.62 2.84
N GLN A 360 -22.31 61.32 1.85
CA GLN A 360 -21.57 60.08 1.86
C GLN A 360 -20.48 60.17 2.93
N ASP A 361 -20.39 59.21 3.79
CA ASP A 361 -19.28 59.12 4.72
C ASP A 361 -17.99 58.83 3.90
N LEU A 362 -17.19 59.83 3.66
CA LEU A 362 -15.91 59.78 2.99
C LEU A 362 -14.75 59.50 3.97
N SER A 363 -15.01 59.38 5.25
CA SER A 363 -14.00 59.13 6.28
C SER A 363 -13.29 57.78 6.13
N GLY A 364 -13.86 56.85 5.37
CA GLY A 364 -13.23 55.57 5.05
C GLY A 364 -12.30 55.57 3.81
N LEU A 365 -12.26 56.67 3.02
CA LEU A 365 -11.45 56.76 1.82
C LEU A 365 -9.95 57.06 2.11
N ASP A 366 -9.64 57.66 3.26
CA ASP A 366 -8.26 57.98 3.66
C ASP A 366 -7.53 56.87 4.44
N LEU A 367 -8.23 55.78 4.78
CA LEU A 367 -7.70 54.62 5.48
C LEU A 367 -7.48 53.41 4.55
N ALA A 368 -7.35 53.65 3.25
CA ALA A 368 -7.21 52.59 2.22
C ALA A 368 -5.90 51.76 2.25
N ASP A 369 -4.96 52.06 3.16
CA ASP A 369 -3.66 51.37 3.25
C ASP A 369 -3.52 50.29 4.34
N GLU A 370 -4.52 50.09 5.20
CA GLU A 370 -4.58 48.92 6.08
C GLU A 370 -6.00 48.33 6.12
N ILE A 371 -6.33 47.45 5.23
CA ILE A 371 -7.49 46.54 5.37
C ILE A 371 -7.16 45.61 6.54
N LYS A 372 -7.46 46.00 7.77
CA LYS A 372 -7.57 45.08 8.90
C LYS A 372 -8.82 44.25 8.62
N GLU A 373 -8.67 42.98 8.26
CA GLU A 373 -9.78 42.03 8.22
C GLU A 373 -10.38 41.98 9.62
N VAL A 374 -11.58 42.57 9.78
CA VAL A 374 -12.33 42.49 11.05
C VAL A 374 -12.91 41.08 11.12
N PRO A 375 -12.70 40.34 12.22
CA PRO A 375 -13.26 39.00 12.35
C PRO A 375 -14.80 39.07 12.39
N THR A 376 -15.47 38.05 11.84
CA THR A 376 -16.91 37.97 12.00
C THR A 376 -17.32 37.58 13.42
N GLU A 377 -18.58 37.78 13.78
CA GLU A 377 -19.13 37.33 15.07
C GLU A 377 -18.90 35.81 15.24
N LEU A 378 -19.05 35.03 14.15
CA LEU A 378 -18.79 33.59 14.12
C LEU A 378 -17.32 33.29 14.47
N ASP A 379 -16.37 33.92 13.78
CA ASP A 379 -14.93 33.70 13.99
C ASP A 379 -14.53 34.03 15.43
N ALA A 380 -14.97 35.19 15.91
CA ALA A 380 -14.70 35.63 17.27
C ALA A 380 -15.29 34.68 18.33
N ILE A 381 -16.52 34.20 18.15
CA ILE A 381 -17.17 33.29 19.10
C ILE A 381 -16.45 31.93 19.10
N VAL A 382 -16.15 31.38 17.91
CA VAL A 382 -15.45 30.08 17.78
C VAL A 382 -14.08 30.13 18.45
N GLU A 383 -13.30 31.21 18.20
CA GLU A 383 -11.97 31.37 18.79
C GLU A 383 -12.01 31.56 20.32
N ASN A 384 -12.94 32.35 20.82
CA ASN A 384 -13.11 32.53 22.26
C ASN A 384 -13.62 31.28 22.97
N ILE A 385 -14.48 30.47 22.34
CA ILE A 385 -14.94 29.17 22.88
C ILE A 385 -13.76 28.18 22.91
N GLN A 386 -12.87 28.17 21.89
CA GLN A 386 -11.67 27.36 21.90
C GLN A 386 -10.78 27.75 23.10
N LEU A 387 -10.43 29.02 23.22
CA LEU A 387 -9.60 29.52 24.35
C LEU A 387 -10.23 29.21 25.70
N LEU A 388 -11.55 29.32 25.81
CA LEU A 388 -12.26 28.97 27.02
C LEU A 388 -12.14 27.49 27.38
N ALA A 389 -12.25 26.60 26.38
CA ALA A 389 -12.12 25.17 26.58
C ALA A 389 -10.68 24.79 26.97
N GLU A 390 -9.70 25.42 26.37
CA GLU A 390 -8.29 25.25 26.72
C GLU A 390 -7.99 25.72 28.15
N ASN A 391 -8.49 26.88 28.53
CA ASN A 391 -8.32 27.44 29.88
C ASN A 391 -9.01 26.59 30.98
N GLN A 392 -10.09 25.92 30.63
CA GLN A 392 -10.80 25.01 31.53
C GLN A 392 -10.28 23.58 31.49
N GLU A 393 -9.21 23.31 30.72
CA GLU A 393 -8.61 21.97 30.54
C GLU A 393 -9.66 20.91 30.15
N ILE A 394 -10.61 21.28 29.26
CA ILE A 394 -11.66 20.37 28.82
C ILE A 394 -11.03 19.31 27.91
N ALA A 395 -11.10 18.06 28.33
CA ALA A 395 -10.61 16.95 27.54
C ALA A 395 -11.34 16.85 26.18
N PRO A 396 -10.61 16.73 25.04
CA PRO A 396 -11.24 16.56 23.76
C PRO A 396 -12.06 15.28 23.71
N LEU A 397 -13.19 15.33 23.02
CA LEU A 397 -14.02 14.16 22.80
C LEU A 397 -13.33 13.18 21.85
N PRO A 398 -13.50 11.87 22.04
CA PRO A 398 -13.04 10.90 21.08
C PRO A 398 -13.76 11.08 19.74
N GLN A 399 -12.98 11.19 18.66
CA GLN A 399 -13.57 11.28 17.33
C GLN A 399 -14.30 9.99 16.97
N PRO A 400 -15.46 10.04 16.32
CA PRO A 400 -16.22 8.85 15.91
C PRO A 400 -15.49 8.00 14.88
N TRP A 401 -14.52 8.58 14.17
CA TRP A 401 -13.62 7.89 13.24
C TRP A 401 -12.21 8.47 13.30
N LEU A 402 -11.26 7.62 12.96
CA LEU A 402 -9.88 8.02 12.77
C LEU A 402 -9.69 8.67 11.37
N PRO A 403 -8.69 9.54 11.19
CA PRO A 403 -8.34 10.07 9.89
C PRO A 403 -8.05 8.91 8.90
N PRO A 404 -8.16 9.13 7.59
CA PRO A 404 -7.75 8.15 6.59
C PRO A 404 -6.32 7.67 6.84
N LEU A 405 -6.03 6.42 6.47
CA LEU A 405 -4.66 5.91 6.51
C LEU A 405 -3.74 6.83 5.70
N ARG A 406 -2.59 7.16 6.26
CA ARG A 406 -1.57 7.90 5.54
C ARG A 406 -1.12 7.08 4.32
N GLU A 407 -0.81 7.75 3.23
CA GLU A 407 -0.36 7.09 1.99
C GLU A 407 1.04 6.50 2.12
N ARG A 408 1.88 7.11 2.95
CA ARG A 408 3.26 6.68 3.18
C ARG A 408 3.51 6.49 4.68
N MET A 409 3.88 5.29 5.05
CA MET A 409 4.27 4.89 6.40
C MET A 409 5.45 3.94 6.29
N THR A 410 6.42 4.05 7.15
CA THR A 410 7.61 3.21 7.13
C THR A 410 7.54 2.10 8.17
N LEU A 411 8.36 1.07 7.98
CA LEU A 411 8.50 -0.01 8.95
C LEU A 411 8.88 0.53 10.33
N ASP A 412 9.81 1.50 10.41
CA ASP A 412 10.29 2.06 11.68
C ASP A 412 9.26 2.94 12.38
N GLU A 413 8.36 3.61 11.62
CA GLU A 413 7.25 4.36 12.22
C GLU A 413 6.20 3.44 12.84
N LEU A 414 6.02 2.24 12.29
CA LEU A 414 5.07 1.26 12.80
C LEU A 414 5.64 0.43 13.94
N GLU A 415 6.90 0.05 13.82
CA GLU A 415 7.61 -0.76 14.80
C GLU A 415 9.10 -0.43 14.78
N THR A 416 9.57 0.27 15.80
CA THR A 416 10.99 0.59 15.95
C THR A 416 11.76 -0.66 16.37
N VAL A 417 12.73 -1.07 15.56
CA VAL A 417 13.54 -2.28 15.76
C VAL A 417 15.02 -1.93 15.82
N ASP A 418 15.69 -2.32 16.89
CA ASP A 418 17.15 -2.27 17.02
C ASP A 418 17.72 -3.64 16.63
N PHE A 419 18.14 -3.82 15.39
CA PHE A 419 18.61 -5.09 14.89
C PHE A 419 19.83 -5.64 15.64
N HIS A 420 20.69 -4.80 16.24
CA HIS A 420 21.80 -5.27 17.07
C HIS A 420 21.33 -6.02 18.31
N LYS A 421 20.16 -5.67 18.84
CA LYS A 421 19.56 -6.38 19.98
C LYS A 421 18.75 -7.58 19.53
N GLU A 422 17.98 -7.42 18.44
CA GLU A 422 17.08 -8.49 17.96
C GLU A 422 17.88 -9.70 17.46
N TRP A 423 18.97 -9.51 16.75
CA TRP A 423 19.82 -10.61 16.24
C TRP A 423 20.48 -11.48 17.34
N ASN A 424 20.50 -11.01 18.57
CA ASN A 424 21.00 -11.76 19.72
C ASN A 424 19.91 -12.58 20.43
N LYS A 425 18.65 -12.43 20.01
CA LYS A 425 17.52 -13.20 20.55
C LYS A 425 17.32 -14.47 19.73
N LYS A 426 16.92 -15.55 20.40
CA LYS A 426 16.43 -16.74 19.67
C LYS A 426 15.00 -16.48 19.23
N PRO A 427 14.68 -16.46 17.93
CA PRO A 427 13.31 -16.25 17.46
C PRO A 427 12.43 -17.44 17.86
N SER A 428 11.24 -17.16 18.39
CA SER A 428 10.23 -18.19 18.61
C SER A 428 9.41 -18.47 17.35
N ASP A 429 9.06 -17.42 16.64
CA ASP A 429 8.27 -17.43 15.39
C ASP A 429 8.81 -16.36 14.44
N LEU A 430 8.57 -16.52 13.16
CA LEU A 430 8.87 -15.52 12.15
C LEU A 430 7.65 -14.64 11.90
N GLU A 431 7.67 -13.43 12.44
CA GLU A 431 6.64 -12.43 12.24
C GLU A 431 7.07 -11.37 11.24
N LEU A 432 6.26 -11.19 10.22
CA LEU A 432 6.44 -10.21 9.16
C LEU A 432 5.43 -9.07 9.32
N LEU A 433 5.93 -7.86 9.53
CA LEU A 433 5.11 -6.65 9.54
C LEU A 433 4.69 -6.27 8.13
N ILE A 434 3.38 -6.18 7.90
CA ILE A 434 2.82 -5.86 6.58
C ILE A 434 2.57 -4.36 6.43
N GLY A 435 1.92 -3.75 7.41
CA GLY A 435 1.52 -2.36 7.36
C GLY A 435 0.52 -1.99 8.44
N MET A 436 -0.32 -0.99 8.18
CA MET A 436 -1.36 -0.50 9.09
C MET A 436 -2.74 -0.79 8.52
N ALA A 437 -3.58 -1.49 9.27
CA ALA A 437 -4.98 -1.71 8.92
C ALA A 437 -5.88 -0.58 9.43
N ASP A 438 -6.89 -0.23 8.64
CA ASP A 438 -8.00 0.61 9.04
C ASP A 438 -9.22 -0.26 9.31
N ILE A 439 -9.70 -0.25 10.55
CA ILE A 439 -10.84 -1.05 11.00
C ILE A 439 -11.93 -0.11 11.51
N PRO A 440 -12.69 0.51 10.61
CA PRO A 440 -13.71 1.49 10.98
C PRO A 440 -14.76 0.94 11.93
N GLN A 441 -15.13 -0.34 11.81
CA GLN A 441 -16.09 -1.01 12.68
C GLN A 441 -15.64 -1.10 14.14
N ALA A 442 -14.32 -1.12 14.38
CA ALA A 442 -13.73 -1.11 15.71
C ALA A 442 -13.23 0.27 16.14
N GLN A 443 -13.37 1.27 15.27
CA GLN A 443 -12.86 2.65 15.47
C GLN A 443 -11.36 2.65 15.81
N LYS A 444 -10.56 1.83 15.12
CA LYS A 444 -9.11 1.72 15.36
C LYS A 444 -8.31 1.53 14.09
N GLN A 445 -7.07 1.96 14.16
CA GLN A 445 -6.01 1.60 13.23
C GLN A 445 -4.96 0.81 14.00
N GLU A 446 -4.49 -0.28 13.43
CA GLU A 446 -3.52 -1.15 14.10
C GLU A 446 -2.49 -1.70 13.12
N PRO A 447 -1.23 -1.90 13.54
CA PRO A 447 -0.25 -2.62 12.75
C PRO A 447 -0.71 -4.06 12.47
N VAL A 448 -0.44 -4.53 11.27
CA VAL A 448 -0.77 -5.89 10.82
C VAL A 448 0.50 -6.67 10.57
N SER A 449 0.64 -7.79 11.24
CA SER A 449 1.72 -8.75 11.03
C SER A 449 1.17 -10.11 10.59
N ILE A 450 1.96 -10.85 9.84
CA ILE A 450 1.69 -12.25 9.45
C ILE A 450 2.77 -13.13 10.08
N ASN A 451 2.36 -14.19 10.74
CA ASN A 451 3.28 -15.18 11.30
C ASN A 451 3.62 -16.24 10.25
N LEU A 452 4.78 -16.12 9.62
CA LEU A 452 5.22 -17.04 8.55
C LEU A 452 5.40 -18.48 9.07
N SER A 453 5.79 -18.65 10.31
CA SER A 453 5.97 -19.99 10.91
C SER A 453 4.65 -20.75 11.08
N LYS A 454 3.51 -20.05 11.19
CA LYS A 454 2.17 -20.64 11.34
C LYS A 454 1.33 -20.58 10.08
N ASP A 455 1.47 -19.51 9.30
CA ASP A 455 0.59 -19.21 8.18
C ASP A 455 1.23 -19.54 6.83
N GLY A 456 2.55 -19.55 6.74
CA GLY A 456 3.31 -20.01 5.58
C GLY A 456 3.40 -18.94 4.49
N ASN A 457 2.85 -19.24 3.33
CA ASN A 457 3.08 -18.50 2.10
C ASN A 457 2.15 -17.28 1.93
N ILE A 458 2.64 -16.25 1.22
CA ILE A 458 1.90 -15.00 0.96
C ILE A 458 1.86 -14.73 -0.54
N LEU A 459 0.70 -14.32 -1.04
CA LEU A 459 0.49 -13.96 -2.44
C LEU A 459 -0.17 -12.57 -2.54
N LEU A 460 0.51 -11.67 -3.26
CA LEU A 460 0.04 -10.31 -3.51
C LEU A 460 -0.24 -10.10 -4.99
N TYR A 461 -1.48 -9.74 -5.31
CA TYR A 461 -1.89 -9.36 -6.65
C TYR A 461 -1.90 -7.84 -6.83
N GLY A 462 -1.70 -7.38 -8.04
CA GLY A 462 -1.81 -5.94 -8.33
C GLY A 462 -1.45 -5.57 -9.75
N SER A 463 -2.06 -4.52 -10.26
CA SER A 463 -1.72 -3.93 -11.55
C SER A 463 -0.28 -3.39 -11.56
N PRO A 464 0.34 -3.15 -12.72
CA PRO A 464 1.66 -2.53 -12.79
C PRO A 464 1.70 -1.17 -12.08
N GLY A 465 2.79 -0.88 -11.36
CA GLY A 465 3.01 0.40 -10.68
C GLY A 465 2.32 0.58 -9.33
N THR A 466 1.52 -0.38 -8.85
CA THR A 466 0.74 -0.26 -7.61
C THR A 466 1.52 -0.54 -6.31
N GLY A 467 2.77 -1.06 -6.39
CA GLY A 467 3.64 -1.28 -5.22
C GLY A 467 4.00 -2.74 -4.92
N LYS A 468 3.82 -3.67 -5.85
CA LYS A 468 4.19 -5.10 -5.68
C LYS A 468 5.65 -5.30 -5.26
N THR A 469 6.58 -4.74 -6.02
CA THR A 469 8.02 -4.85 -5.75
C THR A 469 8.40 -4.18 -4.44
N THR A 470 7.79 -3.02 -4.11
CA THR A 470 8.00 -2.33 -2.84
C THR A 470 7.58 -3.20 -1.65
N PHE A 471 6.49 -3.95 -1.78
CA PHE A 471 6.09 -4.92 -0.76
C PHE A 471 7.17 -5.97 -0.50
N LEU A 472 7.78 -6.54 -1.54
CA LEU A 472 8.87 -7.50 -1.38
C LEU A 472 10.12 -6.85 -0.78
N GLN A 473 10.42 -5.60 -1.14
CA GLN A 473 11.51 -4.84 -0.51
C GLN A 473 11.25 -4.65 0.98
N SER A 474 10.04 -4.25 1.36
CA SER A 474 9.65 -4.10 2.78
C SER A 474 9.69 -5.42 3.52
N THR A 475 9.26 -6.50 2.88
CA THR A 475 9.33 -7.87 3.44
C THR A 475 10.78 -8.27 3.75
N ALA A 476 11.69 -8.09 2.79
CA ALA A 476 13.11 -8.41 3.00
C ALA A 476 13.72 -7.57 4.12
N MET A 477 13.42 -6.27 4.16
CA MET A 477 13.94 -5.35 5.17
C MET A 477 13.38 -5.65 6.57
N ASP A 478 12.09 -5.98 6.68
CA ASP A 478 11.51 -6.31 7.98
C ASP A 478 12.09 -7.62 8.55
N LEU A 479 12.27 -8.63 7.71
CA LEU A 479 12.93 -9.87 8.10
C LEU A 479 14.40 -9.62 8.48
N ALA A 480 15.12 -8.81 7.70
CA ALA A 480 16.55 -8.54 7.96
C ALA A 480 16.79 -7.74 9.24
N ARG A 481 15.89 -6.81 9.62
CA ARG A 481 16.04 -6.03 10.85
C ARG A 481 15.64 -6.81 12.11
N LYS A 482 14.76 -7.82 11.99
CA LYS A 482 14.25 -8.61 13.12
C LYS A 482 15.05 -9.89 13.38
N TYR A 483 15.54 -10.54 12.35
CA TYR A 483 16.19 -11.84 12.41
C TYR A 483 17.62 -11.78 11.84
N SER A 484 18.50 -12.61 12.41
CA SER A 484 19.88 -12.67 11.92
C SER A 484 20.02 -13.52 10.63
N PRO A 485 21.12 -13.39 9.88
CA PRO A 485 21.42 -14.28 8.74
C PRO A 485 21.51 -15.78 9.09
N LYS A 486 21.69 -16.13 10.37
CA LYS A 486 21.62 -17.50 10.85
C LYS A 486 20.19 -18.02 10.99
N ASP A 487 19.22 -17.11 11.18
CA ASP A 487 17.82 -17.45 11.39
C ASP A 487 17.04 -17.47 10.08
N VAL A 488 17.39 -16.57 9.15
CA VAL A 488 16.66 -16.38 7.88
C VAL A 488 17.61 -16.28 6.71
N THR A 489 17.33 -17.08 5.68
CA THR A 489 18.01 -17.03 4.38
C THR A 489 17.02 -16.58 3.32
N LEU A 490 17.38 -15.57 2.53
CA LEU A 490 16.55 -15.02 1.46
C LEU A 490 17.08 -15.45 0.09
N TYR A 491 16.16 -15.88 -0.78
CA TYR A 491 16.40 -15.98 -2.23
C TYR A 491 15.51 -14.97 -2.93
N LEU A 492 16.10 -14.13 -3.78
CA LEU A 492 15.40 -13.11 -4.53
C LEU A 492 15.21 -13.57 -5.98
N MET A 493 13.97 -13.71 -6.43
CA MET A 493 13.64 -13.98 -7.84
C MET A 493 13.05 -12.71 -8.45
N ASP A 494 13.90 -11.92 -9.09
CA ASP A 494 13.51 -10.66 -9.72
C ASP A 494 13.23 -10.91 -11.21
N PHE A 495 12.00 -11.34 -11.49
CA PHE A 495 11.53 -11.56 -12.86
C PHE A 495 10.83 -10.32 -13.45
N GLY A 496 10.84 -9.23 -12.69
CA GLY A 496 10.31 -7.93 -13.11
C GLY A 496 11.37 -7.04 -13.75
N THR A 497 11.62 -5.91 -13.13
CA THR A 497 12.44 -4.82 -13.67
C THR A 497 13.67 -4.49 -12.81
N ASN A 498 14.34 -5.48 -12.25
CA ASN A 498 15.47 -5.33 -11.34
C ASN A 498 15.14 -4.52 -10.06
N GLY A 499 13.92 -4.55 -9.62
CA GLY A 499 13.46 -3.82 -8.45
C GLY A 499 13.97 -4.36 -7.11
N LEU A 500 14.38 -5.64 -7.08
CA LEU A 500 14.98 -6.26 -5.90
C LEU A 500 16.50 -6.11 -5.83
N ALA A 501 17.14 -5.58 -6.88
CA ALA A 501 18.59 -5.37 -6.93
C ALA A 501 19.17 -4.58 -5.73
N PRO A 502 18.51 -3.56 -5.16
CA PRO A 502 19.02 -2.87 -3.97
C PRO A 502 19.23 -3.77 -2.75
N LEU A 503 18.55 -4.92 -2.69
CA LEU A 503 18.60 -5.87 -1.57
C LEU A 503 19.72 -6.90 -1.69
N SER A 504 20.38 -7.02 -2.86
CA SER A 504 21.34 -8.09 -3.17
C SER A 504 22.53 -8.16 -2.20
N HIS A 505 22.86 -7.06 -1.54
CA HIS A 505 23.94 -6.96 -0.56
C HIS A 505 23.52 -7.19 0.89
N LEU A 506 22.23 -7.48 1.16
CA LEU A 506 21.82 -7.90 2.50
C LEU A 506 22.53 -9.19 2.90
N PRO A 507 23.10 -9.28 4.12
CA PRO A 507 23.82 -10.48 4.57
C PRO A 507 22.91 -11.72 4.69
N HIS A 508 21.60 -11.55 4.61
CA HIS A 508 20.59 -12.63 4.59
C HIS A 508 20.37 -13.24 3.21
N VAL A 509 20.74 -12.50 2.14
CA VAL A 509 20.48 -12.92 0.76
C VAL A 509 21.53 -13.93 0.32
N ALA A 510 21.09 -15.15 0.04
CA ALA A 510 21.93 -16.18 -0.55
C ALA A 510 22.25 -15.83 -2.01
N ASP A 511 21.22 -15.52 -2.79
CA ASP A 511 21.42 -15.12 -4.19
C ASP A 511 20.20 -14.38 -4.76
N THR A 512 20.46 -13.70 -5.89
CA THR A 512 19.45 -13.06 -6.73
C THR A 512 19.40 -13.75 -8.09
N LEU A 513 18.19 -14.16 -8.51
CA LEU A 513 17.94 -14.82 -9.77
C LEU A 513 17.17 -13.89 -10.69
N LEU A 514 17.67 -13.69 -11.91
CA LEU A 514 17.04 -12.87 -12.94
C LEU A 514 16.41 -13.77 -14.02
N LEU A 515 15.48 -13.21 -14.77
CA LEU A 515 14.70 -13.96 -15.78
C LEU A 515 15.59 -14.55 -16.89
N ASP A 516 16.60 -13.84 -17.31
CA ASP A 516 17.57 -14.24 -18.35
C ASP A 516 18.60 -15.30 -17.90
N GLN A 517 18.71 -15.55 -16.60
CA GLN A 517 19.68 -16.48 -16.01
C GLN A 517 19.16 -17.92 -15.96
N THR A 518 18.76 -18.47 -17.10
CA THR A 518 18.14 -19.81 -17.21
C THR A 518 18.91 -20.91 -16.47
N GLU A 519 20.22 -20.97 -16.60
CA GLU A 519 21.03 -21.99 -15.94
C GLU A 519 21.06 -21.84 -14.42
N LYS A 520 21.15 -20.59 -13.94
CA LYS A 520 21.14 -20.30 -12.51
C LYS A 520 19.82 -20.68 -11.87
N VAL A 521 18.70 -20.40 -12.56
CA VAL A 521 17.35 -20.81 -12.13
C VAL A 521 17.26 -22.35 -12.10
N ALA A 522 17.76 -23.02 -13.13
CA ALA A 522 17.78 -24.49 -13.14
C ALA A 522 18.63 -25.09 -12.01
N LYS A 523 19.76 -24.49 -11.68
CA LYS A 523 20.56 -24.89 -10.51
C LYS A 523 19.83 -24.64 -9.19
N PHE A 524 19.18 -23.49 -9.06
CA PHE A 524 18.34 -23.20 -7.89
C PHE A 524 17.28 -24.28 -7.68
N VAL A 525 16.58 -24.69 -8.72
CA VAL A 525 15.57 -25.76 -8.64
C VAL A 525 16.20 -27.06 -8.09
N ARG A 526 17.37 -27.48 -8.62
CA ARG A 526 18.06 -28.70 -8.17
C ARG A 526 18.58 -28.58 -6.72
N ILE A 527 19.10 -27.41 -6.34
CA ILE A 527 19.55 -27.13 -4.95
C ILE A 527 18.34 -27.20 -4.01
N MET A 528 17.26 -26.56 -4.37
CA MET A 528 16.05 -26.52 -3.53
C MET A 528 15.41 -27.91 -3.41
N GLU A 529 15.37 -28.70 -4.48
CA GLU A 529 14.86 -30.08 -4.41
C GLU A 529 15.70 -30.93 -3.43
N ARG A 530 17.02 -30.79 -3.47
CA ARG A 530 17.93 -31.48 -2.52
C ARG A 530 17.70 -31.00 -1.09
N GLU A 531 17.54 -29.69 -0.89
CA GLU A 531 17.33 -29.07 0.41
C GLU A 531 15.99 -29.50 1.04
N LEU A 532 14.89 -29.50 0.28
CA LEU A 532 13.61 -29.99 0.75
C LEU A 532 13.70 -31.46 1.18
N ASN A 533 14.40 -32.31 0.44
CA ASN A 533 14.60 -33.72 0.77
C ASN A 533 15.51 -33.87 2.01
N ARG A 534 16.58 -33.09 2.13
CA ARG A 534 17.47 -33.07 3.30
C ARG A 534 16.67 -32.72 4.58
N ARG A 535 15.89 -31.66 4.55
CA ARG A 535 15.07 -31.23 5.71
C ARG A 535 14.03 -32.27 6.09
N LYS A 536 13.35 -32.87 5.12
CA LYS A 536 12.43 -33.97 5.40
C LYS A 536 13.11 -35.15 6.10
N LYS A 537 14.33 -35.49 5.66
CA LYS A 537 15.12 -36.53 6.31
C LYS A 537 15.48 -36.14 7.73
N LEU A 538 15.92 -34.90 7.98
CA LEU A 538 16.20 -34.41 9.33
C LEU A 538 15.01 -34.55 10.26
N LEU A 539 13.80 -34.13 9.80
CA LEU A 539 12.57 -34.29 10.58
C LEU A 539 12.27 -35.76 10.89
N SER A 540 12.43 -36.63 9.90
CA SER A 540 12.24 -38.08 10.06
C SER A 540 13.25 -38.71 11.03
N ASP A 541 14.53 -38.34 10.93
CA ASP A 541 15.61 -38.88 11.77
C ASP A 541 15.40 -38.50 13.25
N TYR A 542 14.81 -37.33 13.52
CA TYR A 542 14.47 -36.87 14.88
C TYR A 542 13.05 -37.22 15.32
N GLY A 543 12.23 -37.80 14.46
CA GLY A 543 10.85 -38.16 14.75
C GLY A 543 9.94 -36.96 15.05
N VAL A 544 10.20 -35.79 14.44
CA VAL A 544 9.44 -34.55 14.65
C VAL A 544 8.70 -34.12 13.38
N GLY A 545 7.63 -33.36 13.55
CA GLY A 545 6.76 -32.94 12.43
C GLY A 545 7.11 -31.60 11.81
N THR A 546 7.88 -30.72 12.51
CA THR A 546 8.20 -29.38 12.05
C THR A 546 9.66 -29.03 12.33
N ILE A 547 10.19 -28.05 11.56
CA ILE A 547 11.55 -27.56 11.72
C ILE A 547 11.78 -26.92 13.10
N ASP A 548 10.75 -26.29 13.67
CA ASP A 548 10.85 -25.67 14.98
C ASP A 548 10.99 -26.72 16.10
N LEU A 549 10.26 -27.83 15.99
CA LEU A 549 10.45 -28.97 16.89
C LEU A 549 11.85 -29.59 16.71
N TYR A 550 12.37 -29.65 15.48
CA TYR A 550 13.72 -30.10 15.21
C TYR A 550 14.76 -29.20 15.89
N ARG A 551 14.64 -27.87 15.73
CA ARG A 551 15.54 -26.89 16.41
C ARG A 551 15.52 -27.06 17.92
N GLN A 552 14.33 -27.27 18.51
CA GLN A 552 14.19 -27.53 19.95
C GLN A 552 14.84 -28.86 20.37
N ALA A 553 14.64 -29.93 19.61
CA ALA A 553 15.11 -31.26 19.94
C ALA A 553 16.62 -31.44 19.71
N SER A 554 17.17 -30.86 18.66
CA SER A 554 18.58 -30.98 18.26
C SER A 554 19.49 -29.94 18.89
N GLY A 555 18.95 -28.75 19.22
CA GLY A 555 19.72 -27.57 19.60
C GLY A 555 20.50 -26.93 18.43
N GLN A 556 20.32 -27.46 17.21
CA GLN A 556 20.99 -26.94 16.01
C GLN A 556 20.21 -25.79 15.38
N GLU A 557 20.92 -24.82 14.84
CA GLU A 557 20.34 -23.69 14.11
C GLU A 557 20.16 -24.11 12.64
N GLU A 558 18.92 -24.18 12.19
CA GLU A 558 18.56 -24.36 10.77
C GLU A 558 17.85 -23.11 10.31
N PRO A 559 18.40 -22.31 9.38
CA PRO A 559 17.76 -21.07 8.94
C PRO A 559 16.45 -21.35 8.23
N THR A 560 15.47 -20.50 8.45
CA THR A 560 14.25 -20.51 7.62
C THR A 560 14.56 -19.89 6.27
N ILE A 561 14.17 -20.57 5.20
CA ILE A 561 14.36 -20.09 3.82
C ILE A 561 13.11 -19.35 3.39
N VAL A 562 13.27 -18.10 2.94
CA VAL A 562 12.18 -17.30 2.36
C VAL A 562 12.53 -16.94 0.93
N ILE A 563 11.68 -17.35 0.01
CA ILE A 563 11.81 -17.06 -1.42
C ILE A 563 10.90 -15.91 -1.77
N LEU A 564 11.47 -14.81 -2.23
CA LEU A 564 10.74 -13.62 -2.70
C LEU A 564 10.72 -13.65 -4.23
N LEU A 565 9.54 -13.84 -4.82
CA LEU A 565 9.35 -13.91 -6.27
C LEU A 565 8.55 -12.72 -6.75
N ASP A 566 9.17 -11.84 -7.53
CA ASP A 566 8.49 -10.71 -8.17
C ASP A 566 8.04 -11.05 -9.59
N SER A 567 6.78 -10.74 -9.90
CA SER A 567 6.19 -10.87 -11.24
C SER A 567 6.18 -12.32 -11.75
N TYR A 568 5.47 -13.20 -11.04
CA TYR A 568 5.32 -14.61 -11.40
C TYR A 568 4.97 -14.86 -12.88
N GLU A 569 4.14 -14.03 -13.47
CA GLU A 569 3.71 -14.15 -14.87
C GLU A 569 4.84 -14.05 -15.89
N ALA A 570 5.96 -13.40 -15.53
CA ALA A 570 7.08 -13.22 -16.44
C ALA A 570 7.82 -14.53 -16.76
N MET A 571 7.75 -15.53 -15.88
CA MET A 571 8.39 -16.83 -16.14
C MET A 571 7.65 -17.72 -17.13
N LYS A 572 6.43 -17.32 -17.56
CA LYS A 572 5.69 -18.06 -18.57
C LYS A 572 6.46 -18.04 -19.90
N GLU A 573 6.48 -19.19 -20.56
CA GLU A 573 7.19 -19.39 -21.83
C GLU A 573 8.73 -19.49 -21.68
N GLU A 574 9.29 -19.33 -20.49
CA GLU A 574 10.71 -19.55 -20.23
C GLU A 574 11.04 -21.05 -20.22
N PRO A 575 12.25 -21.45 -20.67
CA PRO A 575 12.66 -22.85 -20.72
C PRO A 575 12.58 -23.59 -19.36
N PHE A 576 12.75 -22.85 -18.27
CA PHE A 576 12.75 -23.35 -16.90
C PHE A 576 11.34 -23.35 -16.24
N GLU A 577 10.30 -22.80 -16.90
CA GLU A 577 8.97 -22.62 -16.30
C GLU A 577 8.43 -23.91 -15.65
N ALA A 578 8.47 -25.02 -16.40
CA ALA A 578 7.85 -26.26 -15.93
C ALA A 578 8.54 -26.84 -14.68
N GLU A 579 9.85 -26.75 -14.61
CA GLU A 579 10.63 -27.25 -13.48
C GLU A 579 10.55 -26.32 -12.27
N LEU A 580 10.63 -25.00 -12.49
CA LEU A 580 10.45 -24.02 -11.44
C LEU A 580 9.03 -24.10 -10.87
N PHE A 581 8.00 -24.21 -11.72
CA PHE A 581 6.62 -24.40 -11.26
C PHE A 581 6.48 -25.64 -10.36
N LYS A 582 7.10 -26.76 -10.73
CA LYS A 582 7.05 -28.00 -9.95
C LYS A 582 7.64 -27.81 -8.55
N ILE A 583 8.77 -27.10 -8.42
CA ILE A 583 9.39 -26.84 -7.12
C ILE A 583 8.58 -25.84 -6.29
N LEU A 584 8.06 -24.76 -6.90
CA LEU A 584 7.19 -23.80 -6.24
C LEU A 584 5.91 -24.46 -5.69
N MET A 585 5.30 -25.35 -6.48
CA MET A 585 4.16 -26.18 -6.05
C MET A 585 4.52 -27.06 -4.84
N ARG A 586 5.69 -27.64 -4.85
CA ARG A 586 6.14 -28.48 -3.74
C ARG A 586 6.37 -27.64 -2.48
N ILE A 587 7.02 -26.49 -2.61
CA ILE A 587 7.25 -25.54 -1.49
C ILE A 587 5.92 -25.06 -0.95
N SER A 588 4.97 -24.67 -1.79
CA SER A 588 3.67 -24.14 -1.35
C SER A 588 2.87 -25.15 -0.51
N ARG A 589 3.05 -26.46 -0.72
CA ARG A 589 2.36 -27.53 0.02
C ARG A 589 3.11 -28.02 1.26
N GLU A 590 4.43 -28.16 1.16
CA GLU A 590 5.25 -28.85 2.15
C GLU A 590 6.12 -27.89 2.96
N GLY A 591 6.33 -26.65 2.45
CA GLY A 591 7.31 -25.69 2.97
C GLY A 591 7.07 -25.28 4.40
N LEU A 592 5.80 -25.14 4.83
CA LEU A 592 5.45 -24.72 6.18
C LEU A 592 6.11 -25.61 7.26
N SER A 593 6.03 -26.94 7.11
CA SER A 593 6.59 -27.85 8.10
C SER A 593 8.11 -27.91 8.13
N ILE A 594 8.74 -27.63 6.99
CA ILE A 594 10.20 -27.72 6.81
C ILE A 594 10.92 -26.38 6.82
N GLY A 595 10.18 -25.28 7.12
CA GLY A 595 10.74 -23.93 7.22
C GLY A 595 11.21 -23.35 5.88
N VAL A 596 10.44 -23.54 4.81
CA VAL A 596 10.67 -22.93 3.51
C VAL A 596 9.41 -22.22 3.04
N HIS A 597 9.44 -20.91 2.93
CA HIS A 597 8.29 -20.09 2.63
C HIS A 597 8.41 -19.39 1.29
N LEU A 598 7.28 -19.19 0.62
CA LEU A 598 7.17 -18.51 -0.66
C LEU A 598 6.31 -17.26 -0.52
N ILE A 599 6.89 -16.12 -0.83
CA ILE A 599 6.19 -14.84 -0.90
C ILE A 599 6.30 -14.34 -2.33
N MET A 600 5.18 -14.24 -3.02
CA MET A 600 5.18 -13.91 -4.45
C MET A 600 4.21 -12.81 -4.80
N THR A 601 4.51 -12.15 -5.90
CA THR A 601 3.64 -11.18 -6.54
C THR A 601 3.18 -11.64 -7.92
N ALA A 602 1.97 -11.24 -8.29
CA ALA A 602 1.42 -11.50 -9.61
C ALA A 602 0.49 -10.35 -10.05
N GLY A 603 0.29 -10.20 -11.35
CA GLY A 603 -0.62 -9.19 -11.88
C GLY A 603 -2.08 -9.50 -11.57
N ARG A 604 -2.51 -10.73 -11.87
CA ARG A 604 -3.91 -11.21 -11.74
C ARG A 604 -3.95 -12.64 -11.26
N GLN A 605 -5.08 -13.03 -10.65
CA GLN A 605 -5.25 -14.43 -10.25
C GLN A 605 -5.27 -15.39 -11.44
N SER A 606 -5.84 -14.99 -12.58
CA SER A 606 -5.84 -15.76 -13.82
C SER A 606 -4.44 -16.09 -14.38
N ASN A 607 -3.42 -15.39 -13.93
CA ASN A 607 -2.02 -15.67 -14.27
C ASN A 607 -1.48 -16.92 -13.55
N LEU A 608 -2.09 -17.35 -12.47
CA LEU A 608 -1.67 -18.51 -11.70
C LEU A 608 -2.57 -19.72 -11.96
N ARG A 609 -2.00 -20.90 -11.84
CA ARG A 609 -2.79 -22.15 -11.84
C ARG A 609 -3.51 -22.30 -10.50
N ALA A 610 -4.76 -22.73 -10.54
CA ALA A 610 -5.60 -22.89 -9.33
C ALA A 610 -4.96 -23.80 -8.27
N THR A 611 -4.25 -24.82 -8.71
CA THR A 611 -3.51 -25.75 -7.84
C THR A 611 -2.40 -25.07 -7.04
N LEU A 612 -1.84 -23.95 -7.52
CA LEU A 612 -0.80 -23.20 -6.82
C LEU A 612 -1.40 -22.21 -5.82
N TYR A 613 -2.29 -21.30 -6.28
CA TYR A 613 -2.79 -20.26 -5.39
C TYR A 613 -3.69 -20.79 -4.26
N ALA A 614 -4.30 -21.96 -4.44
CA ALA A 614 -5.07 -22.61 -3.37
C ALA A 614 -4.24 -22.98 -2.12
N ASN A 615 -2.92 -23.04 -2.23
CA ASN A 615 -2.02 -23.33 -1.11
C ASN A 615 -1.58 -22.06 -0.34
N PHE A 616 -2.04 -20.87 -0.74
CA PHE A 616 -1.72 -19.63 -0.07
C PHE A 616 -2.86 -19.21 0.85
N LYS A 617 -2.60 -19.23 2.14
CA LYS A 617 -3.56 -18.78 3.16
C LYS A 617 -3.81 -17.28 3.07
N HIS A 618 -2.74 -16.51 2.88
CA HIS A 618 -2.81 -15.06 2.74
C HIS A 618 -2.74 -14.65 1.28
N GLN A 619 -3.91 -14.28 0.75
CA GLN A 619 -4.04 -13.68 -0.57
C GLN A 619 -4.50 -12.23 -0.40
N MET A 620 -3.73 -11.31 -0.91
CA MET A 620 -3.95 -9.87 -0.79
C MET A 620 -3.99 -9.25 -2.19
N THR A 621 -4.68 -8.14 -2.34
CA THR A 621 -4.70 -7.43 -3.62
C THR A 621 -4.49 -5.94 -3.46
N LEU A 622 -3.60 -5.40 -4.27
CA LEU A 622 -3.49 -3.98 -4.60
C LEU A 622 -4.59 -3.60 -5.59
N LYS A 623 -4.69 -2.34 -5.96
CA LYS A 623 -5.64 -1.87 -6.97
C LYS A 623 -5.57 -2.72 -8.24
N GLN A 624 -6.72 -3.19 -8.68
CA GLN A 624 -6.92 -3.89 -9.95
C GLN A 624 -7.73 -3.01 -10.91
N ASN A 625 -7.50 -3.18 -12.19
CA ASN A 625 -8.26 -2.46 -13.22
C ASN A 625 -9.70 -2.96 -13.33
N ASP A 626 -9.95 -4.22 -12.94
CA ASP A 626 -11.27 -4.85 -12.93
C ASP A 626 -11.66 -5.23 -11.50
N VAL A 627 -12.80 -4.72 -11.05
CA VAL A 627 -13.41 -5.05 -9.76
C VAL A 627 -13.73 -6.54 -9.64
N GLY A 628 -14.00 -7.21 -10.76
CA GLY A 628 -14.23 -8.66 -10.81
C GLY A 628 -13.03 -9.46 -10.31
N GLU A 629 -11.81 -9.04 -10.62
CA GLU A 629 -10.58 -9.68 -10.15
C GLU A 629 -10.47 -9.61 -8.61
N VAL A 630 -10.78 -8.45 -8.02
CA VAL A 630 -10.77 -8.30 -6.55
C VAL A 630 -11.77 -9.26 -5.89
N ARG A 631 -12.98 -9.38 -6.46
CA ARG A 631 -14.01 -10.29 -5.95
C ARG A 631 -13.64 -11.75 -6.09
N THR A 632 -12.89 -12.10 -7.14
CA THR A 632 -12.38 -13.46 -7.33
C THR A 632 -11.37 -13.85 -6.26
N ILE A 633 -10.50 -12.89 -5.85
CA ILE A 633 -9.45 -13.11 -4.85
C ILE A 633 -10.02 -13.15 -3.42
N LEU A 634 -10.86 -12.17 -3.06
CA LEU A 634 -11.28 -11.95 -1.67
C LEU A 634 -12.74 -12.33 -1.38
N GLY A 635 -13.50 -12.66 -2.41
CA GLY A 635 -14.94 -12.87 -2.32
C GLY A 635 -15.73 -11.56 -2.51
N SER A 636 -17.06 -11.64 -2.32
CA SER A 636 -17.93 -10.47 -2.45
C SER A 636 -17.69 -9.49 -1.29
N THR A 637 -17.17 -8.32 -1.60
CA THR A 637 -16.96 -7.23 -0.64
C THR A 637 -17.34 -5.88 -1.25
N PRO A 638 -18.03 -5.00 -0.52
CA PRO A 638 -18.30 -3.63 -0.99
C PRO A 638 -17.02 -2.83 -1.26
N LEU A 639 -15.95 -3.10 -0.50
CA LEU A 639 -14.67 -2.42 -0.63
C LEU A 639 -14.00 -2.62 -1.99
N ALA A 640 -14.36 -3.69 -2.73
CA ALA A 640 -13.82 -3.93 -4.06
C ALA A 640 -14.17 -2.81 -5.06
N ALA A 641 -15.37 -2.24 -4.96
CA ALA A 641 -15.83 -1.17 -5.86
C ALA A 641 -15.29 0.22 -5.47
N THR A 642 -14.94 0.40 -4.20
CA THR A 642 -14.52 1.69 -3.63
C THR A 642 -13.04 1.76 -3.30
N MET A 643 -12.25 0.82 -3.82
CA MET A 643 -10.81 0.77 -3.57
C MET A 643 -10.09 1.99 -4.16
N GLU A 644 -9.42 2.76 -3.31
CA GLU A 644 -8.65 3.94 -3.69
C GLU A 644 -7.45 3.58 -4.57
N ASP A 645 -7.08 4.48 -5.49
CA ASP A 645 -5.88 4.34 -6.33
C ASP A 645 -4.66 4.96 -5.64
N ILE A 646 -4.28 4.39 -4.50
CA ILE A 646 -3.13 4.79 -3.69
C ILE A 646 -2.09 3.67 -3.74
N LYS A 647 -0.83 4.02 -4.03
CA LYS A 647 0.27 3.05 -4.03
C LYS A 647 0.41 2.35 -2.68
N GLY A 648 0.51 1.03 -2.70
CA GLY A 648 0.63 0.23 -1.49
C GLY A 648 -0.66 0.08 -0.68
N ARG A 649 -1.81 0.58 -1.16
CA ARG A 649 -3.10 0.33 -0.54
C ARG A 649 -3.61 -1.04 -0.98
N ILE A 650 -3.81 -1.94 -0.02
CA ILE A 650 -4.29 -3.30 -0.28
C ILE A 650 -5.63 -3.56 0.40
N LEU A 651 -6.32 -4.55 -0.13
CA LEU A 651 -7.37 -5.26 0.59
C LEU A 651 -6.84 -6.62 1.02
N MET A 652 -7.07 -6.96 2.27
CA MET A 652 -6.64 -8.19 2.90
C MET A 652 -7.79 -8.81 3.68
N LYS A 653 -8.00 -10.12 3.50
CA LYS A 653 -8.98 -10.86 4.28
C LYS A 653 -8.36 -11.32 5.60
N ARG A 654 -8.92 -10.84 6.69
CA ARG A 654 -8.67 -11.34 8.05
C ARG A 654 -9.95 -12.01 8.56
N ASP A 655 -10.56 -11.53 9.62
CA ASP A 655 -11.94 -11.94 10.00
C ASP A 655 -12.96 -11.39 8.99
N GLU A 656 -12.76 -10.13 8.60
CA GLU A 656 -13.44 -9.47 7.47
C GLU A 656 -12.38 -8.98 6.47
N VAL A 657 -12.82 -8.36 5.38
CA VAL A 657 -11.91 -7.72 4.42
C VAL A 657 -11.59 -6.31 4.94
N ASP A 658 -10.32 -6.08 5.23
CA ASP A 658 -9.82 -4.80 5.74
C ASP A 658 -9.00 -4.07 4.68
N VAL A 659 -8.99 -2.74 4.80
CA VAL A 659 -8.08 -1.87 4.06
C VAL A 659 -6.77 -1.76 4.83
N VAL A 660 -5.65 -2.06 4.18
CA VAL A 660 -4.33 -1.97 4.79
C VAL A 660 -3.42 -1.12 3.93
N GLN A 661 -2.70 -0.19 4.53
CA GLN A 661 -1.58 0.50 3.87
C GLN A 661 -0.30 -0.26 4.14
N LEU A 662 0.33 -0.75 3.09
CA LEU A 662 1.64 -1.42 3.17
C LEU A 662 2.70 -0.46 3.68
N ALA A 663 3.59 -0.97 4.53
CA ALA A 663 4.73 -0.21 5.00
C ALA A 663 5.80 -0.08 3.91
N LEU A 664 6.45 1.08 3.84
CA LEU A 664 7.65 1.29 3.04
C LEU A 664 8.89 0.72 3.76
N PRO A 665 9.87 0.21 3.02
CA PRO A 665 11.08 -0.36 3.63
C PRO A 665 11.88 0.67 4.42
N VAL A 666 11.92 1.90 3.94
CA VAL A 666 12.61 3.06 4.52
C VAL A 666 11.88 4.37 4.19
N ALA A 667 12.22 5.45 4.89
CA ALA A 667 11.67 6.77 4.61
C ALA A 667 12.13 7.33 3.25
N GLY A 668 11.27 8.17 2.64
CA GLY A 668 11.57 8.90 1.42
C GLY A 668 10.35 9.64 0.89
N ILE A 669 10.54 10.84 0.35
CA ILE A 669 9.46 11.66 -0.22
C ILE A 669 9.10 11.16 -1.64
N SER A 670 10.09 10.65 -2.38
CA SER A 670 9.93 10.10 -3.73
C SER A 670 10.42 8.66 -3.80
N ASP A 671 10.00 7.93 -4.82
CA ASP A 671 10.42 6.55 -5.04
C ASP A 671 11.95 6.43 -5.25
N ALA A 672 12.56 7.41 -5.94
CA ALA A 672 14.01 7.47 -6.12
C ALA A 672 14.75 7.66 -4.78
N GLN A 673 14.21 8.48 -3.89
CA GLN A 673 14.78 8.67 -2.56
C GLN A 673 14.64 7.42 -1.69
N VAL A 674 13.50 6.73 -1.77
CA VAL A 674 13.31 5.43 -1.09
C VAL A 674 14.36 4.43 -1.53
N ILE A 675 14.63 4.31 -2.84
CA ILE A 675 15.66 3.39 -3.37
C ILE A 675 17.07 3.75 -2.86
N ASN A 676 17.42 5.04 -2.85
CA ASN A 676 18.73 5.47 -2.36
C ASN A 676 18.89 5.22 -0.85
N ASN A 677 17.85 5.53 -0.07
CA ASN A 677 17.85 5.29 1.37
C ASN A 677 17.84 3.78 1.68
N LEU A 678 17.17 2.97 0.85
CA LEU A 678 17.19 1.51 0.94
C LEU A 678 18.60 0.96 0.75
N ARG A 679 19.35 1.42 -0.26
CA ARG A 679 20.74 1.03 -0.46
C ARG A 679 21.63 1.41 0.74
N ALA A 680 21.44 2.59 1.29
CA ALA A 680 22.18 3.04 2.47
C ALA A 680 21.87 2.16 3.70
N GLU A 681 20.61 1.80 3.91
CA GLU A 681 20.20 0.96 5.02
C GLU A 681 20.70 -0.50 4.84
N VAL A 682 20.66 -1.02 3.63
CA VAL A 682 21.25 -2.35 3.29
C VAL A 682 22.75 -2.36 3.59
N ALA A 683 23.48 -1.31 3.20
CA ALA A 683 24.91 -1.19 3.50
C ALA A 683 25.17 -1.16 5.02
N ARG A 684 24.34 -0.41 5.78
CA ARG A 684 24.43 -0.37 7.25
C ARG A 684 24.24 -1.74 7.89
N ILE A 685 23.24 -2.50 7.41
CA ILE A 685 22.95 -3.86 7.89
C ILE A 685 24.11 -4.82 7.50
N GLN A 686 24.67 -4.68 6.29
CA GLN A 686 25.79 -5.47 5.82
C GLN A 686 27.05 -5.24 6.68
N GLU A 687 27.39 -3.99 6.97
CA GLU A 687 28.54 -3.64 7.81
C GLU A 687 28.39 -4.14 9.25
N ALA A 688 27.18 -4.23 9.74
CA ALA A 688 26.90 -4.69 11.12
C ALA A 688 27.05 -6.20 11.30
N TRP A 689 27.01 -6.98 10.21
CA TRP A 689 27.11 -8.43 10.28
C TRP A 689 28.55 -8.91 10.04
N THR A 690 29.13 -9.60 11.02
CA THR A 690 30.50 -10.14 10.95
C THR A 690 30.53 -11.68 10.91
N GLY A 691 29.38 -12.33 10.90
CA GLY A 691 29.24 -13.79 10.88
C GLY A 691 29.25 -14.38 9.47
N GLU A 692 29.01 -15.68 9.38
CA GLU A 692 28.84 -16.38 8.09
C GLU A 692 27.57 -15.90 7.39
N THR A 693 27.63 -15.80 6.07
CA THR A 693 26.50 -15.49 5.20
C THR A 693 26.04 -16.74 4.45
N PRO A 694 24.76 -16.81 4.03
CA PRO A 694 24.28 -17.89 3.18
C PRO A 694 25.11 -18.02 1.91
N GLN A 695 25.33 -19.27 1.48
CA GLN A 695 26.11 -19.54 0.27
C GLN A 695 25.33 -19.19 -0.99
N ALA A 696 25.97 -18.45 -1.89
CA ALA A 696 25.42 -18.18 -3.20
C ALA A 696 25.37 -19.45 -4.07
N ILE A 697 24.50 -19.45 -5.06
CA ILE A 697 24.41 -20.52 -6.05
C ILE A 697 25.73 -20.57 -6.83
N PRO A 698 26.48 -21.68 -6.78
CA PRO A 698 27.77 -21.73 -7.43
C PRO A 698 27.60 -21.66 -8.95
N MET A 699 28.16 -20.63 -9.57
CA MET A 699 28.15 -20.45 -11.02
C MET A 699 29.59 -20.45 -11.57
N VAL A 700 29.79 -21.15 -12.69
CA VAL A 700 31.04 -21.04 -13.40
C VAL A 700 31.18 -19.65 -14.04
N PRO A 701 32.38 -19.08 -14.08
CA PRO A 701 32.58 -17.80 -14.80
C PRO A 701 32.17 -17.93 -16.27
N GLU A 702 31.57 -16.87 -16.81
CA GLU A 702 31.20 -16.83 -18.23
C GLU A 702 32.46 -16.97 -19.11
N GLU A 703 33.51 -16.25 -18.79
CA GLU A 703 34.84 -16.40 -19.36
C GLU A 703 35.82 -16.89 -18.28
N LEU A 704 36.58 -17.93 -18.59
CA LEU A 704 37.58 -18.50 -17.70
C LEU A 704 38.96 -18.46 -18.38
N THR A 705 39.87 -17.64 -17.86
CA THR A 705 41.26 -17.60 -18.33
C THR A 705 42.11 -18.68 -17.64
N VAL A 706 43.23 -19.04 -18.26
CA VAL A 706 44.20 -20.01 -17.66
C VAL A 706 44.73 -19.52 -16.32
N THR A 707 44.95 -18.22 -16.19
CA THR A 707 45.46 -17.61 -14.94
C THR A 707 44.43 -17.69 -13.82
N GLU A 708 43.17 -17.39 -14.11
CA GLU A 708 42.10 -17.54 -13.15
C GLU A 708 41.91 -18.99 -12.75
N PHE A 709 41.86 -19.89 -13.73
CA PHE A 709 41.75 -21.33 -13.47
C PHE A 709 42.87 -21.85 -12.56
N ALA A 710 44.14 -21.45 -12.82
CA ALA A 710 45.28 -21.83 -12.00
C ALA A 710 45.20 -21.33 -10.55
N ASN A 711 44.52 -20.21 -10.32
CA ASN A 711 44.38 -19.63 -8.99
C ASN A 711 43.28 -20.26 -8.14
N ILE A 712 42.40 -21.06 -8.72
CA ILE A 712 41.32 -21.76 -8.00
C ILE A 712 41.90 -22.76 -7.00
N SER A 713 41.42 -22.74 -5.77
CA SER A 713 41.95 -23.59 -4.70
C SER A 713 41.85 -25.11 -5.01
N SER A 714 40.80 -25.54 -5.67
CA SER A 714 40.62 -26.95 -6.07
C SER A 714 41.59 -27.37 -7.20
N VAL A 715 41.99 -26.43 -8.06
CA VAL A 715 43.00 -26.66 -9.10
C VAL A 715 44.40 -26.80 -8.45
N LYS A 716 44.76 -25.91 -7.52
CA LYS A 716 46.02 -25.98 -6.78
C LYS A 716 46.17 -27.33 -6.03
N LYS A 717 45.11 -27.73 -5.33
CA LYS A 717 45.07 -29.04 -4.65
C LYS A 717 45.17 -30.22 -5.61
N ALA A 718 44.62 -30.14 -6.81
CA ALA A 718 44.72 -31.18 -7.82
C ALA A 718 46.19 -31.35 -8.27
N VAL A 719 46.92 -30.26 -8.53
CA VAL A 719 48.32 -30.26 -8.91
C VAL A 719 49.19 -30.84 -7.78
N GLU A 720 48.98 -30.42 -6.53
CA GLU A 720 49.68 -30.98 -5.36
C GLU A 720 49.47 -32.49 -5.22
N ASN A 721 48.31 -33.01 -5.63
CA ASN A 721 48.00 -34.44 -5.64
C ASN A 721 48.39 -35.18 -6.93
N ALA A 722 49.25 -34.61 -7.74
CA ALA A 722 49.70 -35.15 -9.03
C ALA A 722 48.53 -35.49 -9.97
N GLN A 723 47.56 -34.61 -10.07
CA GLN A 723 46.42 -34.70 -10.99
C GLN A 723 46.54 -33.63 -12.08
N ILE A 724 46.16 -33.98 -13.31
CA ILE A 724 45.99 -33.02 -14.39
C ILE A 724 44.61 -32.35 -14.18
N PRO A 725 44.52 -31.05 -13.90
CA PRO A 725 43.27 -30.36 -13.81
C PRO A 725 42.65 -30.23 -15.21
N ILE A 726 41.41 -30.76 -15.40
CA ILE A 726 40.77 -30.77 -16.72
C ILE A 726 39.78 -29.62 -16.90
N GLY A 727 39.08 -29.22 -15.85
CA GLY A 727 38.09 -28.13 -15.93
C GLY A 727 37.22 -28.07 -14.68
N LEU A 728 36.35 -27.08 -14.63
CA LEU A 728 35.43 -26.91 -13.53
C LEU A 728 34.11 -27.66 -13.82
N GLU A 729 33.66 -28.52 -12.91
CA GLU A 729 32.35 -29.12 -12.97
C GLU A 729 31.28 -28.02 -12.89
N ILE A 730 30.36 -28.03 -13.85
CA ILE A 730 29.36 -26.95 -13.94
C ILE A 730 28.46 -26.90 -12.68
N GLU A 731 28.12 -28.03 -12.08
CA GLU A 731 27.25 -28.08 -10.91
C GLU A 731 27.90 -27.58 -9.63
N LYS A 732 29.11 -28.07 -9.29
CA LYS A 732 29.79 -27.77 -8.02
C LYS A 732 30.79 -26.65 -8.12
N VAL A 733 31.17 -26.27 -9.34
CA VAL A 733 32.26 -25.29 -9.63
C VAL A 733 33.60 -25.69 -8.99
N GLU A 734 33.83 -27.00 -8.89
CA GLU A 734 35.07 -27.58 -8.41
C GLU A 734 35.86 -28.18 -9.58
N ASN A 735 37.19 -28.17 -9.47
CA ASN A 735 37.99 -28.77 -10.48
C ASN A 735 37.85 -30.29 -10.51
N VAL A 736 37.72 -30.84 -11.72
CA VAL A 736 37.84 -32.27 -11.98
C VAL A 736 39.20 -32.55 -12.54
N GLY A 737 40.02 -33.32 -11.78
CA GLY A 737 41.37 -33.69 -12.15
C GLY A 737 41.50 -35.19 -12.47
N ILE A 738 42.43 -35.52 -13.36
CA ILE A 738 42.82 -36.90 -13.70
C ILE A 738 44.15 -37.21 -13.09
N SER A 739 44.25 -38.24 -12.24
CA SER A 739 45.52 -38.68 -11.61
C SER A 739 46.52 -39.15 -12.65
N LEU A 740 47.72 -38.56 -12.66
CA LEU A 740 48.83 -38.96 -13.52
C LEU A 740 49.20 -40.45 -13.36
N ASN A 741 49.10 -40.96 -12.14
CA ASN A 741 49.44 -42.34 -11.86
C ASN A 741 48.40 -43.36 -12.37
N ARG A 742 47.23 -42.93 -12.73
CA ARG A 742 46.12 -43.84 -13.11
C ARG A 742 45.69 -43.74 -14.55
N PHE A 743 46.13 -42.74 -15.32
CA PHE A 743 45.69 -42.67 -16.71
C PHE A 743 46.85 -43.14 -17.64
N LYS A 744 46.51 -43.77 -18.74
CA LYS A 744 47.38 -44.22 -19.78
C LYS A 744 47.22 -43.44 -21.06
N LEU A 745 45.98 -43.27 -21.45
CA LEU A 745 45.54 -42.64 -22.69
C LEU A 745 44.31 -41.82 -22.46
N LEU A 746 44.43 -40.53 -22.78
CA LEU A 746 43.30 -39.57 -22.84
C LEU A 746 43.05 -39.20 -24.31
N ALA A 747 41.84 -39.31 -24.77
CA ALA A 747 41.44 -38.87 -26.10
C ALA A 747 40.50 -37.68 -26.02
N TYR A 748 40.72 -36.62 -26.81
CA TYR A 748 39.74 -35.56 -26.97
C TYR A 748 39.23 -35.51 -28.41
N ILE A 749 37.92 -35.29 -28.54
CA ILE A 749 37.20 -35.50 -29.79
C ILE A 749 36.17 -34.38 -29.98
N SER A 750 36.13 -33.78 -31.15
CA SER A 750 35.11 -32.84 -31.54
C SER A 750 34.71 -33.03 -32.99
N ASN A 751 33.50 -32.61 -33.35
CA ASN A 751 33.03 -32.50 -34.71
C ASN A 751 33.04 -31.04 -35.19
N ALA A 752 33.63 -30.13 -34.41
CA ALA A 752 33.76 -28.71 -34.69
C ALA A 752 35.16 -28.25 -34.42
N GLU A 753 35.69 -27.48 -35.36
CA GLU A 753 37.07 -26.99 -35.36
C GLU A 753 37.36 -26.08 -34.17
N ASP A 754 36.48 -25.11 -33.91
CA ASP A 754 36.56 -24.12 -32.80
C ASP A 754 36.65 -24.78 -31.41
N ALA A 755 35.82 -25.77 -31.15
CA ALA A 755 35.82 -26.52 -29.92
C ALA A 755 37.07 -27.43 -29.82
N PHE A 756 37.46 -28.03 -30.93
CA PHE A 756 38.65 -28.87 -30.99
C PHE A 756 39.92 -28.09 -30.67
N ASP A 757 40.09 -26.92 -31.31
CA ASP A 757 41.24 -26.05 -31.09
C ASP A 757 41.29 -25.53 -29.65
N ASN A 758 40.12 -25.08 -29.12
CA ASN A 758 40.05 -24.61 -27.74
C ASN A 758 40.44 -25.70 -26.72
N ILE A 759 40.03 -26.95 -26.93
CA ILE A 759 40.45 -28.08 -26.07
C ILE A 759 41.95 -28.32 -26.17
N SER A 760 42.49 -28.32 -27.38
CA SER A 760 43.95 -28.51 -27.61
C SER A 760 44.76 -27.42 -26.90
N HIS A 761 44.40 -26.17 -27.10
CA HIS A 761 45.06 -25.03 -26.45
C HIS A 761 44.92 -25.07 -24.94
N HIS A 762 43.77 -25.41 -24.41
CA HIS A 762 43.53 -25.54 -22.98
C HIS A 762 44.44 -26.58 -22.36
N LEU A 763 44.43 -27.81 -22.88
CA LEU A 763 45.25 -28.90 -22.34
C LEU A 763 46.74 -28.63 -22.42
N LEU A 764 47.22 -28.00 -23.51
CA LEU A 764 48.61 -27.58 -23.65
C LEU A 764 49.00 -26.51 -22.65
N LYS A 765 48.16 -25.47 -22.48
CA LYS A 765 48.41 -24.41 -21.51
C LYS A 765 48.35 -24.92 -20.06
N VAL A 766 47.45 -25.84 -19.74
CA VAL A 766 47.39 -26.49 -18.42
C VAL A 766 48.72 -27.24 -18.16
N ALA A 767 49.17 -28.02 -19.11
CA ALA A 767 50.45 -28.76 -18.98
C ALA A 767 51.66 -27.85 -18.85
N LEU A 768 51.71 -26.73 -19.57
CA LEU A 768 52.86 -25.79 -19.60
C LEU A 768 52.85 -24.79 -18.44
N HIS A 769 51.71 -24.27 -18.05
CA HIS A 769 51.66 -23.16 -17.08
C HIS A 769 51.19 -23.58 -15.68
N ILE A 770 50.49 -24.69 -15.57
CA ILE A 770 49.95 -25.19 -14.29
C ILE A 770 50.77 -26.39 -13.76
N MET A 771 51.23 -27.30 -14.67
CA MET A 771 52.00 -28.52 -14.30
C MET A 771 53.47 -28.37 -14.64
N THR A 772 54.17 -27.46 -14.02
CA THR A 772 55.56 -27.07 -14.39
C THR A 772 56.62 -28.16 -14.28
N ASP A 773 56.39 -29.23 -13.53
CA ASP A 773 57.38 -30.30 -13.28
C ASP A 773 57.28 -31.48 -14.25
N VAL A 774 56.48 -31.40 -15.30
CA VAL A 774 56.25 -32.46 -16.27
C VAL A 774 56.97 -32.16 -17.58
N HIS A 775 57.51 -33.15 -18.18
CA HIS A 775 58.15 -33.06 -19.53
C HIS A 775 57.06 -33.12 -20.59
N VAL A 776 56.79 -31.99 -21.25
CA VAL A 776 55.82 -31.90 -22.34
C VAL A 776 56.51 -32.10 -23.66
N MET A 777 56.10 -33.13 -24.42
CA MET A 777 56.43 -33.38 -25.79
C MET A 777 55.27 -33.14 -26.69
N LEU A 778 55.40 -32.29 -27.69
CA LEU A 778 54.35 -31.96 -28.67
C LEU A 778 54.75 -32.54 -30.03
N ILE A 779 53.91 -33.42 -30.57
CA ILE A 779 54.06 -33.98 -31.92
C ILE A 779 53.02 -33.34 -32.80
N ASP A 780 53.38 -32.34 -33.57
CA ASP A 780 52.54 -31.49 -34.38
C ASP A 780 52.76 -31.75 -35.87
N ALA A 781 52.03 -32.75 -36.39
CA ALA A 781 52.21 -33.21 -37.74
C ALA A 781 51.85 -32.18 -38.83
N PHE A 782 51.01 -31.26 -38.55
CA PHE A 782 50.54 -30.24 -39.50
C PHE A 782 50.99 -28.82 -39.16
N GLN A 783 51.86 -28.66 -38.14
CA GLN A 783 52.39 -27.36 -37.68
C GLN A 783 51.31 -26.34 -37.23
N GLU A 784 50.19 -26.83 -36.79
CA GLU A 784 49.07 -25.99 -36.32
C GLU A 784 49.34 -25.37 -34.95
N TYR A 785 50.23 -25.92 -34.14
CA TYR A 785 50.55 -25.48 -32.78
C TYR A 785 51.98 -24.95 -32.63
N GLU A 786 52.58 -24.38 -33.68
CA GLU A 786 53.94 -23.86 -33.72
C GLU A 786 54.20 -22.78 -32.65
N ILE A 787 53.18 -22.07 -32.22
CA ILE A 787 53.23 -21.06 -31.13
C ILE A 787 53.79 -21.65 -29.81
N TYR A 788 53.74 -22.98 -29.61
CA TYR A 788 54.25 -23.65 -28.42
C TYR A 788 55.65 -24.19 -28.59
N LYS A 789 56.26 -24.08 -29.75
CA LYS A 789 57.61 -24.66 -30.10
C LYS A 789 58.65 -24.27 -29.07
N ASN A 790 58.70 -23.03 -28.62
CA ASN A 790 59.70 -22.54 -27.65
C ASN A 790 59.30 -22.76 -26.20
N GLN A 791 58.07 -23.23 -25.94
CA GLN A 791 57.55 -23.45 -24.60
C GLN A 791 57.59 -24.91 -24.17
N VAL A 792 57.45 -25.83 -25.10
CA VAL A 792 57.57 -27.28 -24.84
C VAL A 792 59.02 -27.73 -24.76
N LYS A 793 59.27 -28.76 -23.98
CA LYS A 793 60.63 -29.31 -23.88
C LYS A 793 61.09 -30.04 -25.16
N THR A 794 60.11 -30.58 -25.88
CA THR A 794 60.38 -31.29 -27.15
C THR A 794 59.29 -30.99 -28.14
N TYR A 795 59.63 -30.48 -29.32
CA TYR A 795 58.71 -30.17 -30.39
C TYR A 795 59.05 -30.91 -31.63
N ILE A 796 58.20 -31.74 -32.19
CA ILE A 796 58.38 -32.57 -33.35
C ILE A 796 57.38 -32.16 -34.42
N SER A 797 57.91 -31.67 -35.56
CA SER A 797 57.03 -31.25 -36.66
C SER A 797 57.67 -31.36 -38.05
N SER A 798 59.00 -31.51 -38.14
CA SER A 798 59.63 -31.68 -39.42
C SER A 798 59.39 -33.09 -39.99
N LYS A 799 59.31 -33.22 -41.29
CA LYS A 799 59.03 -34.48 -41.96
C LYS A 799 60.07 -35.52 -41.65
N GLU A 800 61.35 -35.11 -41.44
CA GLU A 800 62.44 -35.97 -41.08
C GLU A 800 62.34 -36.51 -39.65
N GLU A 801 61.94 -35.66 -38.70
CA GLU A 801 61.67 -36.05 -37.30
C GLU A 801 60.44 -36.91 -37.18
N LEU A 802 59.37 -36.62 -37.92
CA LEU A 802 58.14 -37.40 -37.94
C LEU A 802 58.31 -38.78 -38.50
N SER A 803 59.16 -38.97 -39.58
CA SER A 803 59.34 -40.26 -40.21
C SER A 803 59.94 -41.31 -39.23
N ASP A 804 60.77 -40.92 -38.30
CA ASP A 804 61.42 -41.82 -37.33
C ASP A 804 60.89 -41.78 -35.92
N ILE A 805 59.87 -40.92 -35.65
CA ILE A 805 59.33 -40.70 -34.29
C ILE A 805 58.88 -42.01 -33.63
N GLY A 806 58.24 -42.91 -34.37
CA GLY A 806 57.79 -44.20 -33.87
C GLY A 806 58.98 -45.07 -33.32
N SER A 807 60.03 -45.17 -34.04
CA SER A 807 61.25 -45.91 -33.61
C SER A 807 61.94 -45.24 -32.41
N GLN A 808 62.03 -43.90 -32.40
CA GLN A 808 62.60 -43.12 -31.31
C GLN A 808 61.85 -43.33 -30.00
N LEU A 809 60.51 -43.20 -30.03
CA LEU A 809 59.62 -43.36 -28.85
C LEU A 809 59.70 -44.85 -28.38
N VAL A 810 59.67 -45.85 -29.27
CA VAL A 810 59.81 -47.28 -28.90
C VAL A 810 61.13 -47.52 -28.23
N TYR A 811 62.17 -46.93 -28.77
CA TYR A 811 63.53 -47.04 -28.18
C TYR A 811 63.58 -46.41 -26.78
N GLU A 812 62.98 -45.22 -26.61
CA GLU A 812 62.96 -44.54 -25.32
C GLU A 812 62.14 -45.32 -24.28
N VAL A 813 61.04 -45.92 -24.65
CA VAL A 813 60.24 -46.79 -23.74
C VAL A 813 61.05 -47.99 -23.31
N LYS A 814 61.77 -48.67 -24.26
CA LYS A 814 62.65 -49.82 -23.95
C LYS A 814 63.75 -49.41 -23.03
N ARG A 815 64.45 -48.30 -23.34
CA ARG A 815 65.58 -47.75 -22.53
C ARG A 815 65.12 -47.48 -21.10
N ARG A 816 63.94 -46.91 -20.91
CA ARG A 816 63.36 -46.59 -19.60
C ARG A 816 62.94 -47.84 -18.82
N LEU A 817 62.41 -48.85 -19.51
CA LEU A 817 62.09 -50.14 -18.90
C LEU A 817 63.40 -50.85 -18.39
N GLU A 818 64.43 -50.80 -19.15
CA GLU A 818 65.75 -51.39 -18.77
C GLU A 818 66.45 -50.67 -17.62
N LYS A 819 66.40 -49.34 -17.61
CA LYS A 819 67.05 -48.49 -16.61
C LYS A 819 66.20 -48.14 -15.40
N GLY A 820 64.91 -48.53 -15.34
CA GLY A 820 64.02 -48.22 -14.24
C GLY A 820 63.64 -46.72 -14.13
N ILE A 821 63.71 -46.00 -15.25
CA ILE A 821 63.37 -44.54 -15.28
C ILE A 821 61.89 -44.38 -15.37
N SER A 822 61.28 -43.55 -14.48
CA SER A 822 59.85 -43.27 -14.40
C SER A 822 59.46 -41.76 -14.37
N SER A 823 60.32 -40.88 -14.89
CA SER A 823 60.01 -39.46 -15.00
C SER A 823 58.85 -39.22 -15.89
N GLU A 824 57.92 -38.37 -15.43
CA GLU A 824 56.64 -38.16 -16.10
C GLU A 824 56.80 -37.32 -17.38
N TRP A 825 56.34 -37.90 -18.50
CA TRP A 825 56.24 -37.25 -19.80
C TRP A 825 54.75 -37.19 -20.21
N LEU A 826 54.33 -36.03 -20.63
CA LEU A 826 53.05 -35.84 -21.31
C LEU A 826 53.32 -35.68 -22.82
N ILE A 827 52.86 -36.63 -23.58
CA ILE A 827 53.03 -36.66 -25.04
C ILE A 827 51.69 -36.24 -25.66
N PHE A 828 51.74 -35.06 -26.24
CA PHE A 828 50.58 -34.49 -26.93
C PHE A 828 50.65 -34.78 -28.42
N ILE A 829 49.58 -35.35 -28.95
CA ILE A 829 49.38 -35.60 -30.36
C ILE A 829 48.05 -34.95 -30.76
N PRO A 830 48.03 -33.66 -31.10
CA PRO A 830 46.80 -32.95 -31.39
C PRO A 830 46.03 -33.56 -32.56
N ASN A 831 46.71 -34.02 -33.57
CA ASN A 831 46.10 -34.64 -34.75
C ASN A 831 46.63 -36.04 -34.98
N MET A 832 45.93 -37.05 -34.45
CA MET A 832 46.29 -38.43 -34.56
C MET A 832 46.30 -38.94 -36.03
N LYS A 833 45.35 -38.44 -36.85
CA LYS A 833 45.30 -38.76 -38.27
C LYS A 833 46.55 -38.24 -39.00
N GLY A 834 46.92 -36.98 -38.66
CA GLY A 834 48.14 -36.38 -39.22
C GLY A 834 49.38 -37.13 -38.83
N LEU A 835 49.54 -37.58 -37.60
CA LEU A 835 50.69 -38.41 -37.20
C LEU A 835 50.77 -39.70 -38.05
N VAL A 836 49.65 -40.40 -38.22
CA VAL A 836 49.61 -41.67 -39.00
C VAL A 836 49.86 -41.42 -40.49
N SER A 837 49.43 -40.29 -41.05
CA SER A 837 49.64 -39.98 -42.47
C SER A 837 51.02 -39.43 -42.81
N GLU A 838 51.64 -38.65 -41.90
CA GLU A 838 52.93 -37.97 -42.17
C GLU A 838 54.12 -38.64 -41.54
N SER A 839 53.94 -39.75 -40.86
CA SER A 839 55.10 -40.54 -40.26
C SER A 839 55.05 -41.99 -40.72
N ASP A 840 56.24 -42.70 -40.55
CA ASP A 840 56.37 -44.12 -40.81
C ASP A 840 55.93 -45.00 -39.60
N ILE A 841 55.24 -44.43 -38.64
CA ILE A 841 54.79 -45.12 -37.44
C ILE A 841 53.65 -46.10 -37.80
N ASN A 842 53.86 -47.34 -37.37
CA ASN A 842 52.90 -48.40 -37.69
C ASN A 842 52.08 -48.82 -36.48
N ASP A 843 50.96 -49.53 -36.72
CA ASP A 843 50.04 -49.97 -35.72
C ASP A 843 50.69 -50.73 -34.55
N THR A 844 51.73 -51.53 -34.83
CA THR A 844 52.42 -52.31 -33.80
C THR A 844 53.20 -51.43 -32.86
N GLN A 845 53.85 -50.38 -33.39
CA GLN A 845 54.64 -49.44 -32.60
C GLN A 845 53.64 -48.55 -31.73
N LEU A 846 52.59 -48.09 -32.31
CA LEU A 846 51.62 -47.29 -31.54
C LEU A 846 50.98 -48.13 -30.42
N ARG A 847 50.63 -49.37 -30.67
CA ARG A 847 50.09 -50.26 -29.63
C ARG A 847 51.16 -50.49 -28.53
N PHE A 848 52.42 -50.77 -28.91
CA PHE A 848 53.47 -50.94 -27.95
C PHE A 848 53.64 -49.70 -27.06
N LEU A 849 53.61 -48.50 -27.64
CA LEU A 849 53.76 -47.24 -26.94
C LEU A 849 52.57 -46.99 -25.96
N PHE A 850 51.39 -47.23 -26.40
CA PHE A 850 50.19 -47.00 -25.54
C PHE A 850 50.03 -48.03 -24.41
N GLU A 851 50.62 -49.25 -24.59
CA GLU A 851 50.56 -50.29 -23.56
C GLU A 851 51.73 -50.16 -22.55
N ASN A 852 52.95 -49.85 -23.02
CA ASN A 852 54.16 -49.90 -22.22
C ASN A 852 54.70 -48.53 -21.78
N GLY A 853 54.46 -47.46 -22.55
CA GLY A 853 54.81 -46.07 -22.19
C GLY A 853 54.32 -45.65 -20.82
N PRO A 854 52.99 -45.85 -20.47
CA PRO A 854 52.47 -45.53 -19.15
C PRO A 854 53.21 -46.23 -17.98
N ARG A 855 53.81 -47.39 -18.18
CA ARG A 855 54.58 -48.12 -17.16
C ARG A 855 55.89 -47.43 -16.79
N VAL A 856 56.37 -46.55 -17.67
CA VAL A 856 57.62 -45.80 -17.51
C VAL A 856 57.42 -44.29 -17.45
N GLY A 857 56.17 -43.82 -17.08
CA GLY A 857 55.83 -42.42 -16.90
C GLY A 857 55.49 -41.68 -18.19
N MET A 858 55.39 -42.37 -19.34
CA MET A 858 55.02 -41.73 -20.61
C MET A 858 53.47 -41.78 -20.80
N ARG A 859 52.77 -40.65 -20.71
CA ARG A 859 51.31 -40.51 -20.83
C ARG A 859 50.97 -39.88 -22.16
N PHE A 860 49.88 -40.37 -22.80
CA PHE A 860 49.48 -39.92 -24.12
C PHE A 860 48.14 -39.15 -24.06
N ILE A 861 48.15 -37.92 -24.61
CA ILE A 861 46.99 -37.09 -24.82
C ILE A 861 46.84 -36.92 -26.34
N ILE A 862 45.78 -37.48 -26.87
CA ILE A 862 45.57 -37.54 -28.32
C ILE A 862 44.28 -36.82 -28.73
N GLY A 863 44.40 -35.99 -29.75
CA GLY A 863 43.31 -35.33 -30.40
C GLY A 863 42.94 -35.95 -31.73
N GLY A 864 41.70 -35.84 -32.10
CA GLY A 864 41.25 -36.21 -33.42
C GLY A 864 39.82 -35.83 -33.67
N GLU A 865 39.51 -35.53 -34.93
CA GLU A 865 38.15 -35.30 -35.36
C GLU A 865 37.27 -36.55 -35.13
N TYR A 866 35.99 -36.31 -34.86
CA TYR A 866 35.02 -37.40 -34.70
C TYR A 866 34.91 -38.27 -35.97
N SER A 867 35.08 -37.66 -37.15
CA SER A 867 35.15 -38.38 -38.42
C SER A 867 36.23 -39.47 -38.47
N TYR A 868 37.37 -39.24 -37.82
CA TYR A 868 38.51 -40.18 -37.78
C TYR A 868 38.41 -41.12 -36.57
N ILE A 869 38.37 -40.61 -35.35
CA ILE A 869 38.37 -41.44 -34.14
C ILE A 869 37.02 -42.09 -33.91
N GLY A 870 35.91 -41.34 -34.03
CA GLY A 870 34.57 -41.80 -33.68
C GLY A 870 33.99 -42.81 -34.66
N THR A 871 34.07 -42.55 -35.97
CA THR A 871 33.53 -43.39 -37.03
C THR A 871 34.60 -44.28 -37.69
N GLY A 872 35.89 -44.01 -37.49
CA GLY A 872 36.98 -44.81 -38.11
C GLY A 872 36.94 -46.28 -37.71
N ILE A 873 37.16 -47.17 -38.71
CA ILE A 873 37.17 -48.62 -38.55
C ILE A 873 38.57 -49.21 -38.53
N ASP A 874 39.57 -48.40 -38.84
CA ASP A 874 40.97 -48.79 -38.85
C ASP A 874 41.47 -49.23 -37.46
N VAL A 875 42.65 -49.83 -37.43
CA VAL A 875 43.21 -50.46 -36.23
C VAL A 875 43.43 -49.46 -35.10
N ILE A 876 43.95 -48.28 -35.40
CA ILE A 876 44.23 -47.26 -34.38
C ILE A 876 42.97 -46.54 -33.81
N PRO A 877 42.07 -46.03 -34.64
CA PRO A 877 40.81 -45.54 -34.13
C PRO A 877 40.04 -46.58 -33.27
N ARG A 878 40.03 -47.83 -33.69
CA ARG A 878 39.43 -48.93 -32.93
C ARG A 878 40.13 -49.17 -31.59
N TYR A 879 41.49 -49.16 -31.61
CA TYR A 879 42.24 -49.26 -30.36
C TYR A 879 41.99 -48.13 -29.38
N ILE A 880 41.96 -46.87 -29.83
CA ILE A 880 41.66 -45.72 -29.02
C ILE A 880 40.25 -45.84 -28.41
N LYS A 881 39.23 -46.12 -29.21
CA LYS A 881 37.86 -46.30 -28.73
C LYS A 881 37.76 -47.39 -27.66
N THR A 882 38.56 -48.44 -27.75
CA THR A 882 38.51 -49.59 -26.84
C THR A 882 39.32 -49.34 -25.56
N ASN A 883 40.52 -48.71 -25.67
CA ASN A 883 41.56 -48.69 -24.63
C ASN A 883 41.70 -47.32 -23.95
N ALA A 884 41.29 -46.18 -24.54
CA ALA A 884 41.30 -44.90 -23.86
C ALA A 884 40.44 -44.93 -22.60
N GLN A 885 40.94 -44.42 -21.50
CA GLN A 885 40.28 -44.46 -20.22
C GLN A 885 39.39 -43.23 -20.02
N TRP A 886 39.81 -42.14 -20.64
CA TRP A 886 39.16 -40.87 -20.57
C TRP A 886 38.93 -40.27 -21.95
N PHE A 887 37.72 -39.71 -22.14
CA PHE A 887 37.38 -38.99 -23.35
C PHE A 887 36.87 -37.58 -22.98
N ILE A 888 37.37 -36.58 -23.73
CA ILE A 888 36.88 -35.22 -23.67
C ILE A 888 36.09 -34.96 -24.97
N PHE A 889 34.82 -34.65 -24.87
CA PHE A 889 33.99 -34.36 -26.05
C PHE A 889 33.68 -32.88 -26.12
N GLY A 890 34.12 -32.18 -27.15
CA GLY A 890 33.69 -30.85 -27.56
C GLY A 890 32.50 -30.88 -28.52
N MET A 891 31.53 -31.77 -28.26
CA MET A 891 30.36 -32.01 -29.12
C MET A 891 29.21 -32.55 -28.28
N ARG A 892 27.98 -32.58 -28.83
CA ARG A 892 26.88 -33.25 -28.15
C ARG A 892 27.18 -34.74 -27.92
N LEU A 893 26.86 -35.21 -26.72
CA LEU A 893 26.99 -36.63 -26.40
C LEU A 893 26.08 -37.50 -27.26
N MET A 894 24.91 -36.97 -27.65
CA MET A 894 23.99 -37.69 -28.51
C MET A 894 24.57 -38.00 -29.92
N ASP A 895 25.53 -37.20 -30.38
CA ASP A 895 26.17 -37.38 -31.71
C ASP A 895 27.24 -38.48 -31.73
N GLN A 896 27.74 -38.96 -30.58
CA GLN A 896 28.66 -40.10 -30.50
C GLN A 896 27.91 -41.42 -30.31
N ASN A 897 28.49 -42.54 -30.80
CA ASN A 897 27.82 -43.84 -30.87
C ASN A 897 28.65 -45.01 -30.32
N PHE A 898 29.81 -44.75 -29.67
CA PHE A 898 30.74 -45.80 -29.21
C PHE A 898 30.88 -45.89 -27.68
N LEU A 899 30.33 -44.91 -26.92
CA LEU A 899 30.24 -44.95 -25.46
C LEU A 899 28.82 -44.84 -25.01
N ASP A 900 28.51 -45.38 -23.82
CA ASP A 900 27.25 -45.18 -23.15
C ASP A 900 26.98 -43.71 -22.84
N LYS A 901 25.75 -43.24 -23.03
CA LYS A 901 25.37 -41.88 -22.85
C LYS A 901 24.00 -41.77 -22.22
N PRO A 902 23.73 -40.76 -21.36
CA PRO A 902 22.43 -40.49 -20.90
C PRO A 902 21.55 -40.03 -22.09
N TYR A 903 20.31 -40.50 -22.14
CA TYR A 903 19.38 -40.09 -23.19
C TYR A 903 18.90 -38.65 -22.93
N ASN A 904 19.16 -37.73 -23.84
CA ASN A 904 18.72 -36.36 -23.81
C ASN A 904 18.45 -35.84 -25.24
N ASN A 905 17.21 -35.87 -25.67
CA ASN A 905 16.82 -35.42 -27.02
C ASN A 905 16.77 -33.89 -27.17
N ARG A 906 16.95 -33.11 -26.06
CA ARG A 906 17.02 -31.64 -26.02
C ARG A 906 18.44 -31.14 -25.79
N GLU A 907 19.47 -31.99 -25.94
CA GLU A 907 20.85 -31.60 -25.73
C GLU A 907 21.23 -30.50 -26.74
N VAL A 908 21.65 -29.35 -26.21
CA VAL A 908 22.18 -28.24 -26.99
C VAL A 908 23.65 -28.48 -27.22
N ARG A 909 24.19 -28.06 -28.38
CA ARG A 909 25.61 -28.11 -28.64
C ARG A 909 26.37 -27.31 -27.57
N PRO A 910 27.43 -27.87 -26.93
CA PRO A 910 28.21 -27.15 -25.97
C PRO A 910 29.00 -26.00 -26.64
N GLU A 911 29.20 -24.91 -25.89
CA GLU A 911 30.07 -23.83 -26.31
C GLU A 911 31.53 -24.36 -26.45
N PRO A 912 32.43 -23.68 -27.19
CA PRO A 912 33.81 -24.15 -27.39
C PRO A 912 34.61 -24.37 -26.09
N ASP A 913 34.26 -23.69 -25.02
CA ASP A 913 34.87 -23.80 -23.69
C ASP A 913 34.01 -24.67 -22.71
N GLU A 914 33.03 -25.38 -23.24
CA GLU A 914 32.26 -26.39 -22.52
C GLU A 914 32.54 -27.79 -23.11
N VAL A 915 32.85 -28.74 -22.26
CA VAL A 915 33.17 -30.10 -22.69
C VAL A 915 32.54 -31.15 -21.80
N TYR A 916 32.38 -32.33 -22.31
CA TYR A 916 32.02 -33.51 -21.51
C TYR A 916 33.24 -34.38 -21.28
N LEU A 917 33.56 -34.63 -20.00
CA LEU A 917 34.56 -35.63 -19.60
C LEU A 917 33.85 -36.97 -19.34
N HIS A 918 34.26 -37.99 -20.08
CA HIS A 918 33.67 -39.34 -20.00
C HIS A 918 34.70 -40.38 -19.55
N SER A 919 34.43 -40.99 -18.40
CA SER A 919 35.30 -42.04 -17.82
C SER A 919 34.81 -43.46 -18.06
N ARG A 920 33.96 -43.73 -19.04
CA ARG A 920 33.22 -44.97 -19.28
C ARG A 920 32.17 -45.31 -18.23
N LYS A 921 32.30 -44.87 -17.00
CA LYS A 921 31.33 -45.07 -15.91
C LYS A 921 30.51 -43.82 -15.60
N GLN A 922 31.09 -42.66 -15.86
CA GLN A 922 30.51 -41.39 -15.49
C GLN A 922 30.74 -40.35 -16.58
N VAL A 923 29.77 -39.47 -16.77
CA VAL A 923 29.88 -38.31 -17.64
C VAL A 923 29.71 -37.06 -16.80
N ILE A 924 30.64 -36.12 -16.97
CA ILE A 924 30.63 -34.83 -16.24
C ILE A 924 30.77 -33.72 -17.28
N LYS A 925 29.89 -32.72 -17.22
CA LYS A 925 30.01 -31.50 -18.02
C LYS A 925 30.95 -30.53 -17.33
N LEU A 926 31.94 -30.01 -18.03
CA LEU A 926 32.99 -29.15 -17.51
C LEU A 926 33.06 -27.86 -18.29
N LYS A 927 33.41 -26.79 -17.59
CA LYS A 927 33.88 -25.52 -18.18
C LYS A 927 35.44 -25.58 -18.22
N ILE A 928 36.02 -25.35 -19.37
CA ILE A 928 37.47 -25.23 -19.60
C ILE A 928 37.84 -23.78 -19.91
N THR A 929 39.12 -23.47 -19.97
CA THR A 929 39.56 -22.10 -20.28
C THR A 929 39.28 -21.74 -21.73
N ARG A 930 38.91 -20.52 -21.96
CA ARG A 930 38.72 -19.98 -23.31
C ARG A 930 40.06 -19.39 -23.78
N ASN A 931 40.50 -19.80 -24.96
CA ASN A 931 41.80 -19.42 -25.50
C ASN A 931 41.56 -18.68 -26.83
N TYR A 932 41.56 -17.37 -26.79
CA TYR A 932 41.60 -16.53 -27.97
C TYR A 932 43.06 -16.23 -28.39
#